data_5db5da079474788997d180e7d4ce2495
#
_entry.id   5db5da079474788997d180e7d4ce2495
#
_cell.length_a   1.000
_cell.length_b   1.000
_cell.length_c   1.000
_cell.angle_alpha   90.00
_cell.angle_beta   90.00
_cell.angle_gamma   90.00
#
_symmetry.space_group_name_H-M   'P 1'
#
loop_
_entity.id
_entity.type
_entity.pdbx_description
1 polymer ?
#
loop_
_entity_poly.entity_id
_entity_poly.type
_entity_poly.pdbx_seq_one_letter_code
_entity_poly.pdbx_strand_id
1 'polypeptide(L)'
;MNAVRPHRHCLYHGIALALLLPATAWSQQATEPVPANTSTGQAAAPAGEGPIDLQTVQVSGVRAALARSTELKRDASTVQDSISALELGRFPDDNVADSLSHITGVSITRTAGGEGQKVSVRGLGPEYTLTTFNNRILATDGAGRDFAYDVLPSDVISGADVVKGAQAALTEGAIGGLINLRSASPFDNKGQHAIVRAEGDHNQMSELNGRKFSATYSNTFADDTMGLLIGAVYAERKDRTDIAGNDGGWTRNPDPADPSWGGNAWGGNIDPNGNGELDPEEYGLIAPGQFRVGTVQEDKKRKAFSGKFEWRPNDDVRIVVDGLKTRLDSPQVSYQQSFYPLFAPGRWSDINVQNGIVTGFTMDNPDPEQRMNPELLNQTEHRVVDTDLFGINGSWKVNDSLTMTGDVYRSTSERKSGGQDTYVVLRMNQPNVTRIDLTRDAVPNVTTTFDDGRDLSTGLANGQFNDSDFNTHYMELRGDNIKDEITGGTVGGKLYVGQWGIDSLNFGMTRTERSKRRDLVNNTLNGGADYYSVDNAINVGDLGGGVLDRTLSLPNFMNKVGSTFPRSFLGFDVPNYLSSLEAYNGNPRPDGTVYDFANAAPQWNPLESYRVEEKTNAFYVQADLSGDRWSADVGVRVVSTQTRAEAWDAKIIGITENGAFNYTARYADPTPVQQDGSYRYILPSGNFTWRFTDELLLRLGAAKTMARPPVDKLAPTNTTASVSWGEFTQIYGGNVDLKPYTAKQGDVSLEWYFAEQSIANMAVFYKRISNQITTSWEPGQDIGVPGYLFNVMRPINGDYAKVHGLEAGLQHFWENGLGFRAQYTRNWSKSFVAGEERPLEGIAPSVYSLGLMYEKGPWSISTTADYSDGFVTATNVLGAGYNEQADEITWLTASISYEINDMFSVSLQGQNLLDEAQTYSINGNPLLSQGYYRYGRSFTLGFSARF
;
A
#
# COMPACT_ATOMS: atom_id res chain seq x y z
N MET A 1 -32.03 36.38 -13.59
CA MET A 1 -31.87 35.53 -12.36
C MET A 1 -31.74 34.12 -12.84
N ASN A 2 -30.58 33.75 -13.35
CA ASN A 2 -30.25 32.38 -13.72
C ASN A 2 -29.17 31.96 -12.75
N ALA A 3 -29.48 30.99 -11.91
CA ALA A 3 -28.53 30.36 -11.01
C ALA A 3 -27.59 29.49 -11.85
N VAL A 4 -26.37 29.93 -12.00
CA VAL A 4 -25.29 29.12 -12.57
C VAL A 4 -24.98 28.03 -11.54
N ARG A 5 -25.19 26.77 -11.90
CA ARG A 5 -24.82 25.61 -11.08
C ARG A 5 -23.34 25.31 -11.30
N PRO A 6 -22.58 24.98 -10.26
CA PRO A 6 -21.17 24.72 -10.37
C PRO A 6 -20.91 23.34 -11.01
N HIS A 7 -19.98 23.32 -11.95
CA HIS A 7 -19.49 22.10 -12.59
C HIS A 7 -18.39 21.45 -11.74
N ARG A 8 -18.45 20.12 -11.55
CA ARG A 8 -17.57 19.32 -10.68
C ARG A 8 -16.30 18.77 -11.40
N HIS A 9 -15.84 19.39 -12.46
CA HIS A 9 -14.96 18.71 -13.43
C HIS A 9 -13.46 18.89 -13.30
N CYS A 10 -12.96 19.82 -12.52
CA CYS A 10 -11.51 20.07 -12.45
C CYS A 10 -10.68 19.06 -11.65
N LEU A 11 -11.31 18.05 -11.04
CA LEU A 11 -10.58 17.09 -10.20
C LEU A 11 -9.70 16.09 -10.97
N TYR A 12 -10.03 15.82 -12.22
CA TYR A 12 -9.38 14.75 -12.97
C TYR A 12 -8.08 15.14 -13.67
N HIS A 13 -7.86 16.41 -13.98
CA HIS A 13 -6.73 16.81 -14.80
C HIS A 13 -5.49 17.30 -14.03
N GLY A 14 -5.67 17.79 -12.81
CA GLY A 14 -4.56 17.99 -11.86
C GLY A 14 -4.15 16.70 -11.16
N ILE A 15 -5.07 15.73 -11.07
CA ILE A 15 -4.87 14.44 -10.45
C ILE A 15 -4.24 13.43 -11.43
N ALA A 16 -4.45 13.55 -12.73
CA ALA A 16 -3.82 12.67 -13.72
C ALA A 16 -2.28 12.75 -13.69
N LEU A 17 -1.71 13.90 -13.32
CA LEU A 17 -0.28 14.02 -13.07
C LEU A 17 0.16 13.49 -11.68
N ALA A 18 -0.73 13.50 -10.70
CA ALA A 18 -0.45 12.97 -9.37
C ALA A 18 -0.76 11.46 -9.25
N LEU A 19 -1.56 10.89 -10.17
CA LEU A 19 -1.94 9.48 -10.19
C LEU A 19 -0.92 8.57 -10.89
N LEU A 20 0.17 9.12 -11.41
CA LEU A 20 1.30 8.35 -11.94
C LEU A 20 2.28 7.87 -10.86
N LEU A 21 2.01 8.14 -9.62
CA LEU A 21 2.60 7.36 -8.55
C LEU A 21 1.91 5.99 -8.55
N PRO A 22 2.67 4.88 -8.40
CA PRO A 22 2.04 3.58 -8.20
C PRO A 22 0.98 3.73 -7.12
N ALA A 23 -0.12 2.98 -7.24
CA ALA A 23 -1.27 3.02 -6.33
C ALA A 23 -0.88 2.65 -4.90
N THR A 24 -0.08 3.48 -4.27
CA THR A 24 0.47 3.31 -2.94
C THR A 24 -0.09 4.30 -1.93
N ALA A 25 -1.07 5.11 -2.32
CA ALA A 25 -1.54 6.20 -1.48
C ALA A 25 -2.86 5.93 -0.77
N TRP A 26 -3.11 4.71 -0.36
CA TRP A 26 -4.20 4.43 0.57
C TRP A 26 -3.63 3.76 1.81
N SER A 27 -3.41 4.54 2.78
CA SER A 27 -2.82 4.11 4.04
C SER A 27 -3.58 4.64 5.21
N GLN A 28 -3.67 3.92 6.27
CA GLN A 28 -3.21 4.25 7.62
C GLN A 28 -3.96 3.50 8.66
N GLN A 29 -3.57 3.32 9.75
CA GLN A 29 -2.66 3.47 10.86
C GLN A 29 -3.17 2.79 12.08
N ALA A 30 -2.47 2.69 12.90
CA ALA A 30 -1.48 2.41 13.90
C ALA A 30 -2.02 2.47 15.30
N THR A 31 -1.58 1.85 16.23
CA THR A 31 -0.61 1.72 17.30
C THR A 31 -1.04 0.76 18.38
N GLU A 32 -0.37 0.30 19.22
CA GLU A 32 0.72 0.15 20.08
C GLU A 32 0.59 -0.86 21.25
N PRO A 33 1.54 -1.03 22.18
CA PRO A 33 2.07 -2.31 22.51
C PRO A 33 1.47 -2.92 23.77
N VAL A 34 1.44 -4.22 23.77
CA VAL A 34 1.36 -5.02 24.99
C VAL A 34 2.75 -5.07 25.60
N PRO A 35 2.92 -4.87 26.90
CA PRO A 35 4.13 -5.25 27.58
C PRO A 35 4.42 -6.70 27.21
N ALA A 36 5.65 -6.99 26.86
CA ALA A 36 6.06 -8.36 26.61
C ALA A 36 5.47 -9.24 27.72
N ASN A 37 4.51 -10.05 27.32
CA ASN A 37 4.04 -11.07 28.24
C ASN A 37 5.26 -11.94 28.52
N THR A 38 5.95 -11.65 29.60
CA THR A 38 6.74 -12.63 30.22
C THR A 38 5.74 -13.70 30.65
N SER A 39 5.46 -14.64 29.75
CA SER A 39 4.74 -15.85 30.06
C SER A 39 5.57 -16.71 31.00
N THR A 40 5.76 -16.22 32.20
CA THR A 40 6.08 -16.98 33.40
C THR A 40 4.93 -16.78 34.36
N GLY A 41 3.73 -16.87 33.84
CA GLY A 41 2.55 -17.17 34.59
C GLY A 41 2.34 -18.68 34.54
N GLN A 42 3.20 -19.43 35.16
CA GLN A 42 2.76 -20.71 35.72
C GLN A 42 1.58 -20.40 36.64
N ALA A 43 0.38 -20.67 36.14
CA ALA A 43 -0.73 -20.90 37.01
C ALA A 43 -0.23 -21.98 37.97
N ALA A 44 -0.34 -21.74 39.29
CA ALA A 44 -0.04 -22.73 40.30
C ALA A 44 -0.92 -23.94 40.01
N ALA A 45 -0.31 -24.97 39.44
CA ALA A 45 -0.89 -26.30 39.39
C ALA A 45 -1.06 -26.83 40.79
N PRO A 46 -2.14 -27.57 41.10
CA PRO A 46 -2.28 -28.29 42.37
C PRO A 46 -1.09 -29.26 42.51
N ALA A 47 -0.51 -29.24 43.69
CA ALA A 47 0.63 -30.08 44.04
C ALA A 47 0.34 -31.55 43.81
N GLY A 48 1.11 -32.18 42.95
CA GLY A 48 1.20 -33.63 42.86
C GLY A 48 1.23 -34.19 41.44
N GLU A 49 2.41 -34.03 40.77
CA GLU A 49 3.01 -35.05 39.91
C GLU A 49 4.40 -34.52 39.54
N GLY A 50 5.41 -35.37 39.53
CA GLY A 50 6.82 -35.03 39.34
C GLY A 50 7.08 -34.41 37.95
N PRO A 51 8.26 -33.81 37.74
CA PRO A 51 8.56 -33.17 36.50
C PRO A 51 8.45 -34.15 35.33
N ILE A 52 7.50 -33.90 34.43
CA ILE A 52 7.48 -34.56 33.12
C ILE A 52 8.70 -34.01 32.40
N ASP A 53 9.69 -34.86 32.21
CA ASP A 53 10.83 -34.60 31.35
C ASP A 53 10.29 -34.43 29.90
N LEU A 54 9.97 -33.22 29.54
CA LEU A 54 9.68 -32.86 28.17
C LEU A 54 11.01 -32.97 27.41
N GLN A 55 11.28 -34.18 26.90
CA GLN A 55 12.31 -34.36 25.90
C GLN A 55 12.08 -33.23 24.83
N THR A 56 13.12 -32.51 24.64
CA THR A 56 13.17 -31.41 23.64
C THR A 56 12.94 -32.02 22.26
N VAL A 57 11.68 -32.22 21.89
CA VAL A 57 11.33 -32.52 20.51
C VAL A 57 11.57 -31.21 19.76
N GLN A 58 12.64 -31.14 19.00
CA GLN A 58 12.80 -30.11 17.97
C GLN A 58 11.65 -30.29 16.96
N VAL A 59 10.54 -29.63 17.21
CA VAL A 59 9.37 -29.67 16.33
C VAL A 59 9.64 -28.68 15.24
N SER A 60 10.20 -29.12 14.12
CA SER A 60 10.36 -28.36 12.89
C SER A 60 9.26 -28.77 11.91
N GLY A 61 8.53 -27.83 11.35
CA GLY A 61 7.53 -28.09 10.30
C GLY A 61 6.32 -27.16 10.35
N VAL A 62 5.55 -27.18 9.27
CA VAL A 62 4.32 -26.38 9.13
C VAL A 62 3.30 -26.74 10.21
N ARG A 63 3.18 -28.03 10.53
CA ARG A 63 2.28 -28.56 11.54
C ARG A 63 2.56 -27.97 12.93
N ALA A 64 3.82 -27.91 13.32
CA ALA A 64 4.22 -27.38 14.62
C ALA A 64 4.01 -25.86 14.72
N ALA A 65 4.28 -25.17 13.65
CA ALA A 65 4.04 -23.73 13.55
C ALA A 65 2.56 -23.40 13.70
N LEU A 66 1.69 -24.13 13.03
CA LEU A 66 0.24 -23.96 13.14
C LEU A 66 -0.29 -24.35 14.55
N ALA A 67 0.31 -25.38 15.20
CA ALA A 67 0.01 -25.73 16.59
C ALA A 67 0.30 -24.54 17.51
N ARG A 68 1.51 -23.97 17.40
CA ARG A 68 1.91 -22.80 18.21
C ARG A 68 1.05 -21.58 17.93
N SER A 69 0.70 -21.31 16.67
CA SER A 69 -0.21 -20.23 16.30
C SER A 69 -1.59 -20.42 16.92
N THR A 70 -2.10 -21.65 16.95
CA THR A 70 -3.36 -22.03 17.59
C THR A 70 -3.30 -21.86 19.11
N GLU A 71 -2.19 -22.22 19.75
CA GLU A 71 -1.96 -22.01 21.18
C GLU A 71 -1.93 -20.52 21.53
N LEU A 72 -1.17 -19.71 20.78
CA LEU A 72 -1.14 -18.24 20.96
C LEU A 72 -2.53 -17.61 20.84
N LYS A 73 -3.36 -18.10 19.91
CA LYS A 73 -4.76 -17.67 19.78
C LYS A 73 -5.59 -18.08 21.00
N ARG A 74 -5.42 -19.33 21.49
CA ARG A 74 -6.13 -19.86 22.64
C ARG A 74 -5.85 -19.08 23.93
N ASP A 75 -4.59 -18.68 24.12
CA ASP A 75 -4.13 -17.98 25.31
C ASP A 75 -4.38 -16.47 25.27
N ALA A 76 -4.70 -15.92 24.11
CA ALA A 76 -5.00 -14.50 23.97
C ALA A 76 -6.22 -14.10 24.81
N SER A 77 -6.18 -12.94 25.45
CA SER A 77 -7.27 -12.38 26.24
C SER A 77 -8.33 -11.68 25.38
N THR A 78 -8.02 -11.33 24.14
CA THR A 78 -8.91 -10.68 23.18
C THR A 78 -8.96 -11.47 21.87
N VAL A 79 -9.78 -11.06 20.90
CA VAL A 79 -9.83 -11.68 19.58
C VAL A 79 -8.53 -11.39 18.83
N GLN A 80 -7.76 -12.43 18.61
CA GLN A 80 -6.42 -12.39 18.01
C GLN A 80 -6.18 -13.62 17.15
N ASP A 81 -5.40 -13.45 16.09
CA ASP A 81 -4.77 -14.51 15.32
C ASP A 81 -3.26 -14.32 15.31
N SER A 82 -2.50 -15.40 15.24
CA SER A 82 -1.04 -15.34 15.27
C SER A 82 -0.41 -16.24 14.21
N ILE A 83 0.77 -15.86 13.77
CA ILE A 83 1.69 -16.66 12.95
C ILE A 83 2.97 -16.87 13.75
N SER A 84 3.48 -18.11 13.80
CA SER A 84 4.70 -18.42 14.55
C SER A 84 5.94 -18.48 13.65
N ALA A 85 7.10 -18.38 14.30
CA ALA A 85 8.43 -18.33 13.68
C ALA A 85 8.75 -19.48 12.72
N LEU A 86 8.21 -20.67 12.94
CA LEU A 86 8.45 -21.81 12.07
C LEU A 86 7.72 -21.68 10.72
N GLU A 87 6.73 -20.81 10.62
CA GLU A 87 6.03 -20.44 9.41
C GLU A 87 6.81 -19.36 8.64
N LEU A 88 7.22 -18.28 9.32
CA LEU A 88 7.88 -17.15 8.70
C LEU A 88 9.22 -17.45 8.02
N GLY A 89 9.90 -18.49 8.43
CA GLY A 89 11.11 -18.95 7.76
C GLY A 89 10.89 -20.08 6.75
N ARG A 90 9.64 -20.58 6.62
CA ARG A 90 9.30 -21.76 5.79
C ARG A 90 8.06 -21.61 4.93
N PHE A 91 7.34 -20.48 5.05
CA PHE A 91 6.25 -20.18 4.13
C PHE A 91 6.81 -19.90 2.75
N PRO A 92 6.03 -20.18 1.70
CA PRO A 92 6.40 -19.82 0.34
C PRO A 92 6.31 -18.30 0.07
N ASP A 93 6.36 -17.49 1.12
CA ASP A 93 6.11 -16.07 1.04
C ASP A 93 7.40 -15.27 1.11
N ASP A 94 7.58 -14.38 0.17
CA ASP A 94 8.79 -13.55 0.05
C ASP A 94 8.88 -12.50 1.14
N ASN A 95 7.73 -12.05 1.66
CA ASN A 95 7.67 -11.07 2.74
C ASN A 95 6.56 -11.34 3.76
N VAL A 96 6.54 -10.54 4.81
CA VAL A 96 5.63 -10.69 5.94
C VAL A 96 4.16 -10.43 5.56
N ALA A 97 3.88 -9.53 4.61
CA ALA A 97 2.50 -9.24 4.20
C ALA A 97 1.84 -10.44 3.52
N ASP A 98 2.59 -11.15 2.67
CA ASP A 98 2.10 -12.37 2.03
C ASP A 98 1.75 -13.43 3.09
N SER A 99 2.61 -13.65 4.10
CA SER A 99 2.29 -14.54 5.23
C SER A 99 1.04 -14.10 6.02
N LEU A 100 0.89 -12.80 6.25
CA LEU A 100 -0.26 -12.25 6.97
C LEU A 100 -1.58 -12.44 6.19
N SER A 101 -1.56 -12.53 4.86
CA SER A 101 -2.75 -12.77 4.06
C SER A 101 -3.41 -14.13 4.34
N HIS A 102 -2.66 -15.08 4.90
CA HIS A 102 -3.20 -16.38 5.35
C HIS A 102 -3.94 -16.31 6.68
N ILE A 103 -4.09 -15.13 7.30
CA ILE A 103 -4.89 -14.94 8.51
C ILE A 103 -6.32 -14.57 8.13
N THR A 104 -7.30 -15.15 8.81
CA THR A 104 -8.73 -14.82 8.61
C THR A 104 -8.95 -13.31 8.68
N GLY A 105 -9.67 -12.74 7.72
CA GLY A 105 -9.99 -11.31 7.71
C GLY A 105 -8.82 -10.39 7.37
N VAL A 106 -7.70 -10.92 6.92
CA VAL A 106 -6.56 -10.13 6.44
C VAL A 106 -6.51 -10.16 4.92
N SER A 107 -6.29 -9.02 4.30
CA SER A 107 -6.02 -8.85 2.87
C SER A 107 -4.81 -7.94 2.66
N ILE A 108 -4.20 -8.02 1.49
CA ILE A 108 -2.98 -7.26 1.17
C ILE A 108 -3.11 -6.53 -0.16
N THR A 109 -2.40 -5.43 -0.28
CA THR A 109 -2.10 -4.82 -1.58
C THR A 109 -0.68 -5.21 -2.00
N ARG A 110 -0.40 -5.17 -3.31
CA ARG A 110 0.88 -5.57 -3.88
C ARG A 110 1.61 -4.39 -4.50
N THR A 111 2.94 -4.49 -4.57
CA THR A 111 3.78 -3.58 -5.34
C THR A 111 3.56 -3.78 -6.85
N ALA A 112 4.11 -2.88 -7.65
CA ALA A 112 4.15 -3.06 -9.10
C ALA A 112 4.86 -4.37 -9.52
N GLY A 113 5.77 -4.89 -8.73
CA GLY A 113 6.44 -6.19 -8.93
C GLY A 113 5.66 -7.41 -8.39
N GLY A 114 4.43 -7.22 -7.90
CA GLY A 114 3.56 -8.30 -7.41
C GLY A 114 3.84 -8.78 -5.98
N GLU A 115 4.75 -8.16 -5.25
CA GLU A 115 5.07 -8.48 -3.86
C GLU A 115 4.08 -7.83 -2.89
N GLY A 116 3.70 -8.53 -1.81
CA GLY A 116 2.83 -7.97 -0.78
C GLY A 116 3.44 -6.72 -0.12
N GLN A 117 2.67 -5.64 -0.03
CA GLN A 117 3.19 -4.38 0.49
C GLN A 117 2.43 -3.84 1.69
N LYS A 118 1.13 -3.75 1.64
CA LYS A 118 0.31 -3.19 2.72
C LYS A 118 -0.74 -4.17 3.17
N VAL A 119 -1.16 -4.06 4.42
CA VAL A 119 -2.07 -5.01 5.06
C VAL A 119 -3.33 -4.29 5.52
N SER A 120 -4.47 -4.84 5.16
CA SER A 120 -5.80 -4.46 5.60
C SER A 120 -6.37 -5.55 6.51
N VAL A 121 -7.09 -5.16 7.57
CA VAL A 121 -7.68 -6.08 8.53
C VAL A 121 -9.19 -5.87 8.59
N ARG A 122 -9.98 -6.96 8.39
CA ARG A 122 -11.44 -6.93 8.35
C ARG A 122 -11.99 -5.97 7.30
N GLY A 123 -11.28 -5.91 6.17
CA GLY A 123 -11.59 -5.01 5.07
C GLY A 123 -11.27 -3.54 5.32
N LEU A 124 -10.89 -3.15 6.52
CA LEU A 124 -10.44 -1.79 6.80
C LEU A 124 -9.02 -1.62 6.28
N GLY A 125 -8.82 -0.59 5.47
CA GLY A 125 -7.57 -0.29 4.79
C GLY A 125 -6.38 -0.11 5.72
N PRO A 126 -5.15 -0.05 5.16
CA PRO A 126 -3.93 0.11 5.94
C PRO A 126 -3.96 1.34 6.85
N GLU A 127 -4.73 2.37 6.50
CA GLU A 127 -4.93 3.58 7.29
C GLU A 127 -5.61 3.33 8.65
N TYR A 128 -6.30 2.21 8.81
CA TYR A 128 -6.95 1.80 10.06
C TYR A 128 -6.17 0.72 10.81
N THR A 129 -4.99 0.35 10.32
CA THR A 129 -4.15 -0.75 10.83
C THR A 129 -2.86 -0.20 11.41
N LEU A 130 -2.33 -0.79 12.50
CA LEU A 130 -1.01 -0.44 13.06
C LEU A 130 -0.04 -1.58 12.95
N THR A 131 1.20 -1.24 12.63
CA THR A 131 2.31 -2.17 12.68
C THR A 131 3.31 -1.78 13.76
N THR A 132 3.65 -2.75 14.60
CA THR A 132 4.70 -2.65 15.62
C THR A 132 5.70 -3.79 15.46
N PHE A 133 6.90 -3.60 16.00
CA PHE A 133 7.93 -4.62 16.11
C PHE A 133 8.35 -4.75 17.58
N ASN A 134 8.17 -5.92 18.16
CA ASN A 134 8.34 -6.14 19.61
C ASN A 134 7.59 -5.08 20.45
N ASN A 135 6.35 -4.78 20.07
CA ASN A 135 5.47 -3.80 20.70
C ASN A 135 5.92 -2.32 20.55
N ARG A 136 6.80 -1.99 19.63
CA ARG A 136 7.29 -0.62 19.37
C ARG A 136 6.87 -0.18 17.97
N ILE A 137 6.41 1.06 17.83
CA ILE A 137 5.92 1.58 16.56
C ILE A 137 7.07 1.64 15.55
N LEU A 138 6.85 1.11 14.35
CA LEU A 138 7.76 1.26 13.23
C LEU A 138 7.51 2.59 12.51
N ALA A 139 8.59 3.32 12.26
CA ALA A 139 8.57 4.48 11.37
C ALA A 139 8.35 4.03 9.92
N THR A 140 7.78 4.90 9.07
CA THR A 140 7.33 4.56 7.72
C THR A 140 7.91 5.51 6.67
N ASP A 141 8.19 4.99 5.49
CA ASP A 141 8.75 5.72 4.36
C ASP A 141 7.72 6.43 3.47
N GLY A 142 6.44 6.16 3.67
CA GLY A 142 5.33 6.85 2.98
C GLY A 142 4.99 8.20 3.61
N ALA A 143 4.27 9.04 2.88
CA ALA A 143 3.80 10.35 3.36
C ALA A 143 2.82 10.23 4.55
N GLY A 144 2.06 9.15 4.59
CA GLY A 144 1.12 8.81 5.65
C GLY A 144 1.77 8.17 6.88
N ARG A 145 1.04 7.18 7.45
CA ARG A 145 1.46 6.45 8.66
C ARG A 145 1.48 4.94 8.47
N ASP A 146 0.95 4.45 7.37
CA ASP A 146 0.90 3.07 6.98
C ASP A 146 2.28 2.47 6.77
N PHE A 147 2.45 1.24 7.19
CA PHE A 147 3.71 0.53 7.07
C PHE A 147 3.76 -0.26 5.76
N ALA A 148 4.85 -0.11 5.02
CA ALA A 148 5.13 -0.88 3.81
C ALA A 148 6.00 -2.10 4.18
N TYR A 149 5.41 -3.29 4.14
CA TYR A 149 6.07 -4.54 4.56
C TYR A 149 7.19 -4.99 3.62
N ASP A 150 7.21 -4.49 2.41
CA ASP A 150 8.25 -4.79 1.42
C ASP A 150 9.65 -4.26 1.82
N VAL A 151 9.76 -3.45 2.87
CA VAL A 151 11.05 -3.06 3.44
C VAL A 151 11.64 -4.12 4.40
N LEU A 152 10.85 -5.12 4.81
CA LEU A 152 11.25 -6.15 5.79
C LEU A 152 11.35 -7.53 5.16
N PRO A 153 12.54 -8.15 5.12
CA PRO A 153 12.64 -9.58 4.83
C PRO A 153 11.97 -10.43 5.93
N SER A 154 11.28 -11.49 5.55
CA SER A 154 10.62 -12.40 6.50
C SER A 154 11.58 -13.10 7.46
N ASP A 155 12.84 -13.30 7.07
CA ASP A 155 13.86 -14.03 7.84
C ASP A 155 14.25 -13.35 9.18
N VAL A 156 14.01 -12.03 9.34
CA VAL A 156 14.31 -11.33 10.60
C VAL A 156 13.12 -11.32 11.57
N ILE A 157 11.99 -11.92 11.16
CA ILE A 157 10.75 -11.99 11.93
C ILE A 157 10.53 -13.43 12.42
N SER A 158 10.18 -13.61 13.69
CA SER A 158 9.89 -14.91 14.27
C SER A 158 8.40 -15.18 14.45
N GLY A 159 7.55 -14.21 14.29
CA GLY A 159 6.11 -14.33 14.41
C GLY A 159 5.41 -12.99 14.22
N ALA A 160 4.11 -13.05 14.04
CA ALA A 160 3.25 -11.88 14.00
C ALA A 160 1.92 -12.16 14.70
N ASP A 161 1.43 -11.18 15.43
CA ASP A 161 0.13 -11.22 16.09
C ASP A 161 -0.78 -10.19 15.43
N VAL A 162 -1.95 -10.60 14.96
CA VAL A 162 -3.00 -9.71 14.44
C VAL A 162 -4.08 -9.60 15.49
N VAL A 163 -4.03 -8.54 16.27
CA VAL A 163 -4.97 -8.26 17.35
C VAL A 163 -6.15 -7.49 16.79
N LYS A 164 -7.32 -8.10 16.75
CA LYS A 164 -8.56 -7.56 16.16
C LYS A 164 -9.48 -6.91 17.19
N GLY A 165 -9.32 -7.30 18.47
CA GLY A 165 -9.98 -6.68 19.61
C GLY A 165 -9.19 -5.48 20.15
N ALA A 166 -9.58 -4.97 21.33
CA ALA A 166 -8.87 -3.86 21.96
C ALA A 166 -8.77 -4.08 23.47
N GLN A 167 -7.69 -3.59 24.09
CA GLN A 167 -7.45 -3.58 25.53
C GLN A 167 -6.87 -2.24 25.96
N ALA A 168 -7.10 -1.83 27.21
CA ALA A 168 -6.58 -0.56 27.71
C ALA A 168 -5.04 -0.54 27.82
N ALA A 169 -4.43 -1.69 28.08
CA ALA A 169 -2.98 -1.87 28.13
C ALA A 169 -2.34 -1.79 26.75
N LEU A 170 -3.08 -2.11 25.68
CA LEU A 170 -2.65 -1.89 24.29
C LEU A 170 -2.68 -0.41 23.98
N THR A 171 -1.73 0.07 23.24
CA THR A 171 -1.77 1.44 22.81
C THR A 171 -2.77 1.64 21.69
N GLU A 172 -3.30 2.82 21.65
CA GLU A 172 -4.33 3.27 20.76
C GLU A 172 -3.85 3.51 19.34
N GLY A 173 -4.74 3.48 18.35
CA GLY A 173 -4.52 3.92 16.99
C GLY A 173 -4.87 2.90 15.93
N ALA A 174 -5.30 1.70 16.29
CA ALA A 174 -5.83 0.73 15.37
C ALA A 174 -7.36 0.63 15.50
N ILE A 175 -8.06 0.76 14.38
CA ILE A 175 -9.50 0.47 14.26
C ILE A 175 -9.68 -0.85 13.52
N GLY A 176 -8.90 -1.13 12.49
CA GLY A 176 -8.87 -2.40 11.77
C GLY A 176 -8.31 -3.51 12.64
N GLY A 177 -7.04 -3.43 12.96
CA GLY A 177 -6.30 -4.33 13.83
C GLY A 177 -4.88 -3.84 14.10
N LEU A 178 -4.30 -4.31 15.21
CA LEU A 178 -2.89 -4.12 15.52
C LEU A 178 -2.09 -5.33 15.03
N ILE A 179 -1.05 -5.11 14.26
CA ILE A 179 -0.12 -6.14 13.81
C ILE A 179 1.20 -5.98 14.55
N ASN A 180 1.49 -6.91 15.45
CA ASN A 180 2.73 -6.90 16.20
C ASN A 180 3.69 -7.94 15.64
N LEU A 181 4.75 -7.51 14.98
CA LEU A 181 5.84 -8.36 14.51
C LEU A 181 6.77 -8.70 15.68
N ARG A 182 7.19 -9.96 15.77
CA ARG A 182 8.06 -10.42 16.85
C ARG A 182 9.39 -10.92 16.30
N SER A 183 10.50 -10.57 16.94
CA SER A 183 11.79 -11.23 16.74
C SER A 183 11.93 -12.43 17.70
N ALA A 184 12.68 -13.45 17.31
CA ALA A 184 12.98 -14.58 18.18
C ALA A 184 13.74 -14.14 19.45
N SER A 185 13.62 -14.94 20.50
CA SER A 185 14.46 -14.82 21.71
C SER A 185 15.57 -15.88 21.69
N PRO A 186 16.79 -15.54 22.14
CA PRO A 186 17.84 -16.57 22.31
C PRO A 186 17.46 -17.65 23.32
N PHE A 187 16.47 -17.39 24.17
CA PHE A 187 15.95 -18.35 25.15
C PHE A 187 14.80 -19.22 24.62
N ASP A 188 14.33 -18.99 23.40
CA ASP A 188 13.33 -19.87 22.76
C ASP A 188 13.92 -21.27 22.49
N ASN A 189 15.24 -21.31 22.16
CA ASN A 189 16.03 -22.51 22.03
C ASN A 189 17.39 -22.29 22.75
N LYS A 190 17.58 -22.86 23.90
CA LYS A 190 18.83 -22.71 24.68
C LYS A 190 20.01 -23.40 24.01
N GLY A 191 21.23 -22.92 24.29
CA GLY A 191 22.45 -23.42 23.70
C GLY A 191 22.75 -22.74 22.35
N GLN A 192 23.73 -23.29 21.63
CA GLN A 192 24.23 -22.74 20.40
C GLN A 192 23.45 -23.29 19.20
N HIS A 193 22.91 -22.41 18.37
CA HIS A 193 22.20 -22.73 17.14
C HIS A 193 22.62 -21.78 16.02
N ALA A 194 22.84 -22.31 14.83
CA ALA A 194 23.07 -21.51 13.65
C ALA A 194 22.25 -22.05 12.46
N ILE A 195 21.68 -21.15 11.67
CA ILE A 195 20.93 -21.49 10.46
C ILE A 195 21.47 -20.62 9.33
N VAL A 196 21.81 -21.26 8.21
CA VAL A 196 22.23 -20.57 6.99
C VAL A 196 21.35 -21.02 5.84
N ARG A 197 20.86 -20.09 5.02
CA ARG A 197 20.01 -20.36 3.85
C ARG A 197 20.55 -19.68 2.62
N ALA A 198 20.37 -20.34 1.46
CA ALA A 198 20.63 -19.79 0.14
C ALA A 198 19.43 -20.14 -0.76
N GLU A 199 18.89 -19.15 -1.43
CA GLU A 199 17.72 -19.28 -2.29
C GLU A 199 18.00 -18.62 -3.64
N GLY A 200 17.43 -19.20 -4.70
CA GLY A 200 17.40 -18.63 -6.05
C GLY A 200 15.98 -18.61 -6.57
N ASP A 201 15.52 -17.50 -7.08
CA ASP A 201 14.18 -17.35 -7.66
C ASP A 201 14.25 -17.13 -9.18
N HIS A 202 13.17 -17.54 -9.85
CA HIS A 202 12.99 -17.39 -11.30
C HIS A 202 11.53 -17.02 -11.59
N ASN A 203 11.32 -15.91 -12.31
CA ASN A 203 10.00 -15.55 -12.83
C ASN A 203 9.85 -16.05 -14.28
N GLN A 204 8.87 -16.92 -14.51
CA GLN A 204 8.65 -17.60 -15.80
C GLN A 204 8.24 -16.64 -16.92
N MET A 205 7.50 -15.57 -16.63
CA MET A 205 7.03 -14.62 -17.64
C MET A 205 8.19 -13.72 -18.11
N SER A 206 8.91 -13.14 -17.18
CA SER A 206 9.99 -12.18 -17.46
C SER A 206 11.34 -12.84 -17.76
N GLU A 207 11.49 -14.13 -17.41
CA GLU A 207 12.77 -14.87 -17.47
C GLU A 207 13.87 -14.25 -16.59
N LEU A 208 13.50 -13.43 -15.61
CA LEU A 208 14.41 -12.79 -14.67
C LEU A 208 14.66 -13.70 -13.46
N ASN A 209 15.85 -13.55 -12.87
CA ASN A 209 16.29 -14.34 -11.73
C ASN A 209 16.71 -13.45 -10.58
N GLY A 210 16.47 -13.92 -9.37
CA GLY A 210 16.93 -13.31 -8.13
C GLY A 210 17.67 -14.30 -7.25
N ARG A 211 18.11 -13.83 -6.08
CA ARG A 211 18.84 -14.64 -5.09
C ARG A 211 18.68 -14.07 -3.70
N LYS A 212 18.71 -14.96 -2.70
CA LYS A 212 18.65 -14.57 -1.29
C LYS A 212 19.62 -15.40 -0.46
N PHE A 213 20.26 -14.76 0.50
CA PHE A 213 21.11 -15.39 1.51
C PHE A 213 20.71 -14.87 2.88
N SER A 214 20.53 -15.80 3.83
CA SER A 214 20.28 -15.42 5.22
C SER A 214 21.09 -16.28 6.17
N ALA A 215 21.45 -15.70 7.32
CA ALA A 215 22.13 -16.39 8.40
C ALA A 215 21.61 -15.88 9.74
N THR A 216 21.32 -16.82 10.65
CA THR A 216 20.91 -16.53 12.02
C THR A 216 21.77 -17.34 12.98
N TYR A 217 22.29 -16.69 14.01
CA TYR A 217 23.02 -17.31 15.10
C TYR A 217 22.33 -16.98 16.42
N SER A 218 22.17 -17.97 17.29
CA SER A 218 21.62 -17.82 18.64
C SER A 218 22.46 -18.64 19.62
N ASN A 219 22.68 -18.10 20.81
CA ASN A 219 23.35 -18.84 21.88
C ASN A 219 22.93 -18.31 23.25
N THR A 220 22.83 -19.23 24.25
CA THR A 220 22.75 -18.89 25.66
C THR A 220 24.06 -19.24 26.34
N PHE A 221 24.50 -18.45 27.30
CA PHE A 221 25.78 -18.57 28.00
C PHE A 221 25.69 -18.05 29.44
N ALA A 222 26.77 -18.18 30.21
CA ALA A 222 26.82 -17.82 31.64
C ALA A 222 25.71 -18.52 32.46
N ASP A 223 25.69 -19.87 32.39
CA ASP A 223 24.69 -20.73 33.04
C ASP A 223 23.23 -20.33 32.66
N ASP A 224 23.01 -20.05 31.37
CA ASP A 224 21.73 -19.60 30.81
C ASP A 224 21.17 -18.33 31.45
N THR A 225 22.03 -17.44 31.95
CA THR A 225 21.62 -16.11 32.42
C THR A 225 21.69 -15.04 31.31
N MET A 226 22.47 -15.29 30.26
CA MET A 226 22.63 -14.40 29.13
C MET A 226 22.34 -15.11 27.82
N GLY A 227 21.75 -14.39 26.87
CA GLY A 227 21.49 -14.89 25.53
C GLY A 227 21.74 -13.83 24.46
N LEU A 228 22.28 -14.26 23.32
CA LEU A 228 22.53 -13.43 22.15
C LEU A 228 21.91 -14.09 20.90
N LEU A 229 21.15 -13.32 20.13
CA LEU A 229 20.68 -13.69 18.80
C LEU A 229 21.09 -12.61 17.82
N ILE A 230 21.64 -13.00 16.67
CA ILE A 230 21.93 -12.12 15.56
C ILE A 230 21.45 -12.74 14.24
N GLY A 231 20.91 -11.92 13.36
CA GLY A 231 20.45 -12.32 12.03
C GLY A 231 20.91 -11.33 10.97
N ALA A 232 21.25 -11.83 9.79
CA ALA A 232 21.59 -11.04 8.62
C ALA A 232 20.95 -11.62 7.37
N VAL A 233 20.47 -10.75 6.48
CA VAL A 233 19.80 -11.12 5.22
C VAL A 233 20.30 -10.22 4.09
N TYR A 234 20.55 -10.84 2.94
CA TYR A 234 20.69 -10.18 1.65
C TYR A 234 19.73 -10.82 0.65
N ALA A 235 18.88 -10.03 0.01
CA ALA A 235 17.98 -10.50 -1.03
C ALA A 235 18.06 -9.58 -2.25
N GLU A 236 18.09 -10.17 -3.44
CA GLU A 236 17.98 -9.51 -4.74
C GLU A 236 16.85 -10.19 -5.49
N ARG A 237 15.84 -9.43 -5.90
CA ARG A 237 14.68 -9.89 -6.67
C ARG A 237 14.50 -9.00 -7.89
N LYS A 238 14.27 -9.62 -9.05
CA LYS A 238 14.03 -8.93 -10.30
C LYS A 238 12.68 -9.34 -10.86
N ASP A 239 11.81 -8.37 -11.00
CA ASP A 239 10.45 -8.58 -11.47
C ASP A 239 10.15 -7.75 -12.71
N ARG A 240 9.22 -8.25 -13.52
CA ARG A 240 8.54 -7.47 -14.55
C ARG A 240 7.04 -7.69 -14.41
N THR A 241 6.29 -6.61 -14.51
CA THR A 241 4.85 -6.63 -14.59
C THR A 241 4.42 -6.09 -15.94
N ASP A 242 3.61 -6.86 -16.67
CA ASP A 242 2.95 -6.37 -17.87
C ASP A 242 1.73 -5.55 -17.45
N ILE A 243 1.62 -4.33 -17.96
CA ILE A 243 0.59 -3.38 -17.56
C ILE A 243 -0.19 -2.85 -18.76
N ALA A 244 -1.48 -2.64 -18.56
CA ALA A 244 -2.31 -1.84 -19.44
C ALA A 244 -3.34 -1.07 -18.62
N GLY A 245 -3.81 0.06 -19.14
CA GLY A 245 -4.80 0.83 -18.41
C GLY A 245 -5.26 2.07 -19.15
N ASN A 246 -6.32 2.64 -18.62
CA ASN A 246 -6.92 3.90 -19.06
C ASN A 246 -6.60 5.01 -18.04
N ASP A 247 -5.32 5.36 -17.92
CA ASP A 247 -4.80 6.27 -16.89
C ASP A 247 -5.36 7.70 -17.00
N GLY A 248 -5.75 8.14 -18.19
CA GLY A 248 -6.47 9.41 -18.39
C GLY A 248 -7.93 9.32 -18.00
N GLY A 249 -8.36 8.17 -17.52
CA GLY A 249 -9.74 7.88 -17.18
C GLY A 249 -10.63 7.69 -18.43
N TRP A 250 -11.87 7.42 -18.16
CA TRP A 250 -12.92 7.39 -19.17
C TRP A 250 -13.50 8.79 -19.33
N THR A 251 -13.96 9.13 -20.54
CA THR A 251 -14.75 10.34 -20.77
C THR A 251 -16.21 9.97 -20.96
N ARG A 252 -17.09 10.92 -20.72
CA ARG A 252 -18.53 10.76 -20.87
C ARG A 252 -19.14 12.04 -21.40
N ASN A 253 -20.05 11.94 -22.37
CA ASN A 253 -20.83 13.11 -22.79
C ASN A 253 -21.68 13.66 -21.64
N PRO A 254 -21.96 14.97 -21.61
CA PRO A 254 -22.92 15.55 -20.67
C PRO A 254 -24.28 14.83 -20.78
N ASP A 255 -24.92 14.68 -19.65
CA ASP A 255 -26.29 14.14 -19.55
C ASP A 255 -27.13 15.02 -18.66
N PRO A 256 -28.19 15.68 -19.19
CA PRO A 256 -29.07 16.52 -18.40
C PRO A 256 -29.78 15.78 -17.25
N ALA A 257 -29.90 14.45 -17.36
CA ALA A 257 -30.47 13.61 -16.29
C ALA A 257 -29.47 13.31 -15.17
N ASP A 258 -28.15 13.43 -15.44
CA ASP A 258 -27.09 13.26 -14.46
C ASP A 258 -26.12 14.46 -14.47
N PRO A 259 -26.47 15.56 -13.84
CA PRO A 259 -25.63 16.75 -13.80
C PRO A 259 -24.38 16.60 -12.89
N SER A 260 -24.16 15.42 -12.29
CA SER A 260 -22.96 15.14 -11.49
C SER A 260 -21.70 14.99 -12.37
N TRP A 261 -21.89 14.80 -13.69
CA TRP A 261 -20.83 14.82 -14.70
C TRP A 261 -21.08 15.91 -15.74
N GLY A 262 -20.22 16.87 -15.92
CA GLY A 262 -20.37 18.02 -16.82
C GLY A 262 -19.82 17.83 -18.22
N GLY A 263 -19.35 16.63 -18.58
CA GLY A 263 -18.87 16.34 -19.92
C GLY A 263 -17.35 16.40 -20.08
N ASN A 264 -16.89 16.22 -21.31
CA ASN A 264 -15.48 16.28 -21.68
C ASN A 264 -15.01 17.72 -21.89
N ALA A 265 -14.06 18.18 -21.10
CA ALA A 265 -13.51 19.54 -21.21
C ALA A 265 -12.47 19.71 -22.34
N TRP A 266 -11.94 18.60 -22.90
CA TRP A 266 -10.70 18.66 -23.67
C TRP A 266 -10.85 18.69 -25.19
N GLY A 267 -11.97 18.33 -25.77
CA GLY A 267 -12.00 18.22 -27.23
C GLY A 267 -13.36 18.17 -27.86
N GLY A 268 -14.40 18.51 -27.12
CA GLY A 268 -15.78 18.45 -27.60
C GLY A 268 -16.49 17.15 -27.18
N ASN A 269 -17.70 17.00 -27.67
CA ASN A 269 -18.52 15.82 -27.38
C ASN A 269 -18.20 14.66 -28.32
N ILE A 270 -18.51 13.47 -27.89
CA ILE A 270 -18.54 12.26 -28.72
C ILE A 270 -19.78 12.40 -29.60
N ASP A 271 -19.58 12.47 -30.90
CA ASP A 271 -20.60 12.77 -31.91
C ASP A 271 -20.64 11.68 -33.00
N PRO A 272 -21.37 10.56 -32.77
CA PRO A 272 -21.45 9.43 -33.68
C PRO A 272 -22.13 9.76 -35.02
N ASN A 273 -23.00 10.75 -35.04
CA ASN A 273 -23.73 11.13 -36.26
C ASN A 273 -23.01 12.23 -37.08
N GLY A 274 -21.98 12.87 -36.52
CA GLY A 274 -21.09 13.83 -37.19
C GLY A 274 -21.75 15.16 -37.50
N ASN A 275 -22.81 15.56 -36.78
CA ASN A 275 -23.53 16.79 -37.04
C ASN A 275 -22.96 18.01 -36.31
N GLY A 276 -22.05 17.80 -35.34
CA GLY A 276 -21.40 18.82 -34.53
C GLY A 276 -22.23 19.35 -33.37
N GLU A 277 -23.41 18.75 -33.10
CA GLU A 277 -24.29 19.07 -31.99
C GLU A 277 -24.39 17.89 -31.05
N LEU A 278 -24.72 18.10 -29.78
CA LEU A 278 -24.93 17.02 -28.80
C LEU A 278 -26.43 16.66 -28.76
N ASP A 279 -26.79 15.56 -29.36
CA ASP A 279 -28.15 15.08 -29.45
C ASP A 279 -28.58 14.24 -28.22
N PRO A 280 -29.88 14.11 -27.92
CA PRO A 280 -30.38 13.34 -26.81
C PRO A 280 -29.95 11.86 -26.80
N GLU A 281 -29.76 11.23 -27.93
CA GLU A 281 -29.24 9.87 -28.09
C GLU A 281 -27.75 9.73 -27.78
N GLU A 282 -27.04 10.85 -27.70
CA GLU A 282 -25.62 10.93 -27.41
C GLU A 282 -25.33 11.29 -25.95
N TYR A 283 -26.37 11.65 -25.19
CA TYR A 283 -26.21 11.94 -23.77
C TYR A 283 -25.63 10.75 -23.01
N GLY A 284 -24.61 11.01 -22.21
CA GLY A 284 -24.01 10.01 -21.35
C GLY A 284 -23.19 8.94 -22.06
N LEU A 285 -22.89 9.06 -23.36
CA LEU A 285 -21.98 8.16 -24.06
C LEU A 285 -20.61 8.13 -23.38
N ILE A 286 -20.07 6.93 -23.17
CA ILE A 286 -18.80 6.71 -22.48
C ILE A 286 -17.77 6.21 -23.52
N ALA A 287 -16.56 6.77 -23.48
CA ALA A 287 -15.43 6.36 -24.30
C ALA A 287 -14.10 6.42 -23.52
N PRO A 288 -13.04 5.70 -23.96
CA PRO A 288 -11.73 5.77 -23.33
C PRO A 288 -11.12 7.16 -23.51
N GLY A 289 -10.59 7.74 -22.43
CA GLY A 289 -9.91 9.02 -22.46
C GLY A 289 -8.44 8.92 -22.84
N GLN A 290 -7.73 7.99 -22.25
CA GLN A 290 -6.34 7.65 -22.54
C GLN A 290 -6.15 6.16 -22.44
N PHE A 291 -5.35 5.60 -23.28
CA PHE A 291 -5.03 4.19 -23.23
C PHE A 291 -3.52 3.96 -23.24
N ARG A 292 -3.02 3.13 -22.36
CA ARG A 292 -1.61 2.76 -22.26
C ARG A 292 -1.43 1.25 -22.24
N VAL A 293 -0.32 0.80 -22.81
CA VAL A 293 0.16 -0.58 -22.70
C VAL A 293 1.66 -0.58 -22.52
N GLY A 294 2.16 -1.43 -21.64
CA GLY A 294 3.60 -1.46 -21.37
C GLY A 294 4.02 -2.41 -20.27
N THR A 295 5.16 -2.13 -19.68
CA THR A 295 5.74 -2.94 -18.62
C THR A 295 6.40 -2.07 -17.57
N VAL A 296 6.41 -2.60 -16.34
CA VAL A 296 7.22 -2.09 -15.23
C VAL A 296 8.25 -3.15 -14.87
N GLN A 297 9.52 -2.78 -14.83
CA GLN A 297 10.62 -3.64 -14.41
C GLN A 297 11.22 -3.10 -13.11
N GLU A 298 11.45 -3.98 -12.15
CA GLU A 298 11.97 -3.64 -10.82
C GLU A 298 13.19 -4.53 -10.49
N ASP A 299 14.31 -3.94 -10.04
CA ASP A 299 15.49 -4.63 -9.51
C ASP A 299 15.64 -4.29 -8.02
N LYS A 300 15.02 -5.11 -7.18
CA LYS A 300 14.88 -4.86 -5.74
C LYS A 300 16.01 -5.54 -4.96
N LYS A 301 16.73 -4.78 -4.16
CA LYS A 301 17.78 -5.27 -3.27
C LYS A 301 17.45 -4.92 -1.83
N ARG A 302 17.48 -5.93 -0.96
CA ARG A 302 17.26 -5.76 0.48
C ARG A 302 18.46 -6.24 1.27
N LYS A 303 18.79 -5.50 2.31
CA LYS A 303 19.75 -5.89 3.34
C LYS A 303 19.08 -5.70 4.69
N ALA A 304 19.17 -6.69 5.54
CA ALA A 304 18.67 -6.57 6.91
C ALA A 304 19.66 -7.15 7.90
N PHE A 305 19.69 -6.52 9.06
CA PHE A 305 20.43 -7.00 10.22
C PHE A 305 19.51 -6.87 11.43
N SER A 306 19.41 -7.92 12.23
CA SER A 306 18.70 -7.93 13.50
C SER A 306 19.57 -8.45 14.61
N GLY A 307 19.38 -7.94 15.82
CA GLY A 307 20.09 -8.39 17.00
C GLY A 307 19.23 -8.29 18.25
N LYS A 308 19.38 -9.28 19.14
CA LYS A 308 18.75 -9.28 20.45
C LYS A 308 19.73 -9.84 21.48
N PHE A 309 19.98 -9.06 22.51
CA PHE A 309 20.68 -9.49 23.72
C PHE A 309 19.69 -9.51 24.87
N GLU A 310 19.64 -10.60 25.59
CA GLU A 310 18.76 -10.79 26.73
C GLU A 310 19.58 -11.23 27.95
N TRP A 311 19.40 -10.52 29.07
CA TRP A 311 20.07 -10.79 30.33
C TRP A 311 19.06 -11.01 31.44
N ARG A 312 19.17 -12.17 32.11
CA ARG A 312 18.38 -12.61 33.24
C ARG A 312 19.33 -12.87 34.44
N PRO A 313 19.77 -11.78 35.14
CA PRO A 313 20.73 -11.93 36.24
C PRO A 313 20.20 -12.80 37.40
N ASN A 314 18.90 -12.89 37.53
CA ASN A 314 18.15 -13.73 38.43
C ASN A 314 16.71 -13.90 37.90
N ASP A 315 15.87 -14.65 38.62
CA ASP A 315 14.49 -14.96 38.26
C ASP A 315 13.57 -13.71 38.30
N ASP A 316 13.97 -12.65 38.99
CA ASP A 316 13.17 -11.44 39.17
C ASP A 316 13.44 -10.33 38.12
N VAL A 317 14.60 -10.37 37.45
CA VAL A 317 15.03 -9.32 36.55
C VAL A 317 15.32 -9.86 35.17
N ARG A 318 14.70 -9.23 34.17
CA ARG A 318 14.95 -9.49 32.76
C ARG A 318 15.23 -8.17 32.06
N ILE A 319 16.32 -8.11 31.30
CA ILE A 319 16.69 -6.96 30.48
C ILE A 319 16.88 -7.42 29.03
N VAL A 320 16.26 -6.74 28.10
CA VAL A 320 16.34 -7.03 26.66
C VAL A 320 16.83 -5.77 25.95
N VAL A 321 17.86 -5.92 25.13
CA VAL A 321 18.32 -4.92 24.18
C VAL A 321 18.17 -5.51 22.80
N ASP A 322 17.38 -4.88 21.94
CA ASP A 322 17.15 -5.39 20.61
C ASP A 322 17.10 -4.28 19.56
N GLY A 323 17.41 -4.67 18.33
CA GLY A 323 17.44 -3.75 17.22
C GLY A 323 17.24 -4.46 15.88
N LEU A 324 16.75 -3.67 14.93
CA LEU A 324 16.54 -4.03 13.55
C LEU A 324 17.05 -2.90 12.67
N LYS A 325 17.81 -3.23 11.63
CA LYS A 325 18.22 -2.30 10.58
C LYS A 325 17.93 -2.93 9.24
N THR A 326 17.20 -2.21 8.36
CA THR A 326 16.94 -2.66 7.00
C THR A 326 17.26 -1.56 6.00
N ARG A 327 17.67 -1.97 4.81
CA ARG A 327 17.82 -1.12 3.63
C ARG A 327 17.18 -1.78 2.44
N LEU A 328 16.22 -1.09 1.85
CA LEU A 328 15.63 -1.38 0.55
C LEU A 328 16.26 -0.44 -0.49
N ASP A 329 16.65 -0.99 -1.63
CA ASP A 329 17.11 -0.27 -2.82
C ASP A 329 16.35 -0.87 -4.01
N SER A 330 15.42 -0.09 -4.57
CA SER A 330 14.43 -0.55 -5.55
C SER A 330 14.33 0.42 -6.72
N PRO A 331 15.29 0.37 -7.66
CA PRO A 331 15.14 1.05 -8.94
C PRO A 331 14.07 0.36 -9.79
N GLN A 332 13.25 1.17 -10.43
CA GLN A 332 12.14 0.76 -11.27
C GLN A 332 12.19 1.52 -12.59
N VAL A 333 11.92 0.82 -13.69
CA VAL A 333 11.80 1.42 -15.03
C VAL A 333 10.53 0.93 -15.68
N SER A 334 9.73 1.84 -16.21
CA SER A 334 8.52 1.55 -16.96
C SER A 334 8.68 2.01 -18.41
N TYR A 335 8.30 1.15 -19.33
CA TYR A 335 8.25 1.44 -20.77
C TYR A 335 6.82 1.26 -21.23
N GLN A 336 6.22 2.30 -21.81
CA GLN A 336 4.81 2.27 -22.20
C GLN A 336 4.62 2.94 -23.57
N GLN A 337 3.58 2.51 -24.28
CA GLN A 337 2.97 3.23 -25.39
C GLN A 337 1.64 3.80 -24.93
N SER A 338 1.36 5.01 -25.33
CA SER A 338 0.16 5.76 -24.95
C SER A 338 -0.56 6.30 -26.16
N PHE A 339 -1.89 6.33 -26.06
CA PHE A 339 -2.81 6.86 -27.07
C PHE A 339 -3.81 7.77 -26.36
N TYR A 340 -4.08 8.95 -26.94
CA TYR A 340 -4.90 9.99 -26.31
C TYR A 340 -6.14 10.35 -27.12
N PRO A 341 -7.16 9.51 -27.21
CA PRO A 341 -8.39 9.82 -27.93
C PRO A 341 -9.14 11.03 -27.36
N LEU A 342 -9.01 11.29 -26.05
CA LEU A 342 -9.71 12.36 -25.34
C LEU A 342 -9.50 13.78 -25.93
N PHE A 343 -8.38 14.02 -26.60
CA PHE A 343 -8.04 15.39 -27.04
C PHE A 343 -8.84 15.89 -28.24
N ALA A 344 -9.51 15.03 -29.00
CA ALA A 344 -10.34 15.45 -30.09
C ALA A 344 -11.48 14.46 -30.45
N PRO A 345 -12.42 14.17 -29.54
CA PRO A 345 -13.53 13.26 -29.85
C PRO A 345 -14.43 13.75 -31.00
N GLY A 346 -14.52 15.05 -31.25
CA GLY A 346 -15.20 15.62 -32.43
C GLY A 346 -14.51 15.35 -33.77
N ARG A 347 -13.33 14.68 -33.78
CA ARG A 347 -12.64 14.21 -35.00
C ARG A 347 -12.66 12.72 -35.18
N TRP A 348 -13.40 12.00 -34.33
CA TRP A 348 -13.54 10.57 -34.51
C TRP A 348 -14.51 10.26 -35.65
N SER A 349 -14.21 9.25 -36.40
CA SER A 349 -15.07 8.68 -37.45
C SER A 349 -15.30 7.19 -37.16
N ASP A 350 -16.24 6.59 -37.92
CA ASP A 350 -16.60 5.18 -37.79
C ASP A 350 -16.89 4.75 -36.34
N ILE A 351 -17.62 5.62 -35.61
CA ILE A 351 -17.92 5.43 -34.20
C ILE A 351 -18.98 4.32 -34.04
N ASN A 352 -18.62 3.27 -33.32
CA ASN A 352 -19.53 2.18 -32.96
C ASN A 352 -19.96 2.31 -31.50
N VAL A 353 -21.26 2.32 -31.24
CA VAL A 353 -21.82 2.41 -29.89
C VAL A 353 -22.59 1.16 -29.54
N GLN A 354 -22.36 0.62 -28.34
CA GLN A 354 -23.12 -0.48 -27.79
C GLN A 354 -23.48 -0.20 -26.32
N ASN A 355 -24.76 -0.18 -26.00
CA ASN A 355 -25.25 0.07 -24.64
C ASN A 355 -24.67 1.35 -23.98
N GLY A 356 -24.59 2.44 -24.72
CA GLY A 356 -24.05 3.70 -24.24
C GLY A 356 -22.52 3.76 -24.13
N ILE A 357 -21.82 2.73 -24.58
CA ILE A 357 -20.35 2.68 -24.60
C ILE A 357 -19.88 2.75 -26.06
N VAL A 358 -18.94 3.62 -26.35
CA VAL A 358 -18.23 3.67 -27.63
C VAL A 358 -17.29 2.47 -27.67
N THR A 359 -17.63 1.49 -28.49
CA THR A 359 -16.89 0.23 -28.59
C THR A 359 -15.85 0.23 -29.72
N GLY A 360 -15.88 1.21 -30.60
CA GLY A 360 -14.88 1.36 -31.64
C GLY A 360 -14.96 2.72 -32.32
N PHE A 361 -13.83 3.25 -32.75
CA PHE A 361 -13.72 4.51 -33.46
C PHE A 361 -12.37 4.64 -34.17
N THR A 362 -12.34 5.47 -35.20
CA THR A 362 -11.13 5.84 -35.94
C THR A 362 -10.74 7.26 -35.61
N MET A 363 -9.48 7.49 -35.27
CA MET A 363 -8.89 8.81 -35.13
C MET A 363 -8.06 9.09 -36.37
N ASP A 364 -8.43 10.14 -37.10
CA ASP A 364 -7.62 10.67 -38.21
C ASP A 364 -6.84 11.88 -37.68
N ASN A 365 -5.53 11.77 -37.73
CA ASN A 365 -4.62 12.80 -37.25
C ASN A 365 -3.69 13.32 -38.37
N PRO A 366 -4.16 14.24 -39.22
CA PRO A 366 -3.42 14.82 -40.34
C PRO A 366 -2.34 15.80 -39.87
N ASP A 367 -2.43 16.31 -38.66
CA ASP A 367 -1.52 17.31 -38.09
C ASP A 367 -0.67 16.68 -36.96
N PRO A 368 0.64 16.50 -37.21
CA PRO A 368 1.55 15.87 -36.24
C PRO A 368 1.76 16.72 -34.97
N GLU A 369 1.42 17.99 -34.97
CA GLU A 369 1.50 18.83 -33.76
C GLU A 369 0.29 18.66 -32.85
N GLN A 370 -0.76 18.00 -33.33
CA GLN A 370 -1.92 17.72 -32.50
C GLN A 370 -1.70 16.55 -31.53
N ARG A 371 -2.31 16.64 -30.36
CA ARG A 371 -2.06 15.77 -29.19
C ARG A 371 -2.59 14.33 -29.30
N MET A 372 -2.99 13.86 -30.48
CA MET A 372 -3.52 12.50 -30.69
C MET A 372 -2.51 11.47 -31.19
N ASN A 373 -1.28 11.88 -31.44
CA ASN A 373 -0.23 10.98 -31.91
C ASN A 373 0.11 9.93 -30.84
N PRO A 374 0.47 8.72 -31.26
CA PRO A 374 1.05 7.73 -30.35
C PRO A 374 2.28 8.27 -29.64
N GLU A 375 2.43 7.92 -28.38
CA GLU A 375 3.53 8.38 -27.53
C GLU A 375 4.32 7.21 -26.96
N LEU A 376 5.62 7.43 -26.79
CA LEU A 376 6.49 6.61 -25.96
C LEU A 376 6.65 7.28 -24.61
N LEU A 377 6.41 6.51 -23.57
CA LEU A 377 6.57 6.95 -22.20
C LEU A 377 7.61 6.08 -21.51
N ASN A 378 8.61 6.73 -20.95
CA ASN A 378 9.59 6.09 -20.09
C ASN A 378 9.55 6.75 -18.71
N GLN A 379 9.30 5.94 -17.70
CA GLN A 379 9.23 6.39 -16.31
C GLN A 379 10.27 5.64 -15.49
N THR A 380 11.00 6.36 -14.64
CA THR A 380 11.86 5.75 -13.63
C THR A 380 11.40 6.15 -12.24
N GLU A 381 11.51 5.23 -11.30
CA GLU A 381 11.37 5.49 -9.87
C GLU A 381 12.53 4.80 -9.13
N HIS A 382 13.16 5.48 -8.20
CA HIS A 382 14.22 4.90 -7.40
C HIS A 382 13.93 5.09 -5.91
N ARG A 383 13.30 4.09 -5.32
CA ARG A 383 12.96 4.08 -3.89
C ARG A 383 14.08 3.46 -3.08
N VAL A 384 14.84 4.30 -2.37
CA VAL A 384 15.84 3.87 -1.39
C VAL A 384 15.33 4.16 0.00
N VAL A 385 15.20 3.12 0.84
CA VAL A 385 14.64 3.24 2.19
C VAL A 385 15.60 2.63 3.21
N ASP A 386 16.03 3.42 4.17
CA ASP A 386 16.74 2.96 5.36
C ASP A 386 15.76 2.98 6.55
N THR A 387 15.52 1.82 7.18
CA THR A 387 14.67 1.72 8.37
C THR A 387 15.45 1.11 9.52
N ASP A 388 15.45 1.81 10.66
CA ASP A 388 16.14 1.41 11.88
C ASP A 388 15.16 1.37 13.07
N LEU A 389 15.31 0.39 13.94
CA LEU A 389 14.67 0.35 15.24
C LEU A 389 15.68 -0.15 16.27
N PHE A 390 15.75 0.55 17.38
CA PHE A 390 16.54 0.14 18.54
C PHE A 390 15.75 0.38 19.81
N GLY A 391 15.82 -0.57 20.76
CA GLY A 391 15.12 -0.40 22.03
C GLY A 391 15.73 -1.21 23.17
N ILE A 392 15.35 -0.78 24.37
CA ILE A 392 15.71 -1.41 25.64
C ILE A 392 14.44 -1.64 26.42
N ASN A 393 14.20 -2.88 26.83
CA ASN A 393 13.09 -3.30 27.67
C ASN A 393 13.63 -3.89 28.96
N GLY A 394 13.01 -3.57 30.09
CA GLY A 394 13.30 -4.13 31.40
C GLY A 394 12.03 -4.62 32.08
N SER A 395 12.11 -5.77 32.74
CA SER A 395 11.06 -6.28 33.63
C SER A 395 11.69 -6.65 34.97
N TRP A 396 11.07 -6.21 36.07
CA TRP A 396 11.53 -6.44 37.43
C TRP A 396 10.35 -6.86 38.31
N LYS A 397 10.40 -8.09 38.81
CA LYS A 397 9.52 -8.58 39.85
C LYS A 397 10.00 -7.98 41.18
N VAL A 398 9.41 -6.86 41.60
CA VAL A 398 9.78 -6.11 42.82
C VAL A 398 9.52 -6.97 44.05
N ASN A 399 8.40 -7.71 44.02
CA ASN A 399 8.01 -8.71 45.01
C ASN A 399 6.90 -9.59 44.40
N ASP A 400 6.38 -10.57 45.18
CA ASP A 400 5.35 -11.48 44.65
C ASP A 400 4.05 -10.82 44.21
N SER A 401 3.81 -9.58 44.66
CA SER A 401 2.59 -8.83 44.29
C SER A 401 2.79 -7.79 43.22
N LEU A 402 4.03 -7.43 42.87
CA LEU A 402 4.27 -6.31 41.95
C LEU A 402 5.41 -6.63 41.00
N THR A 403 5.09 -6.58 39.70
CA THR A 403 6.07 -6.55 38.61
C THR A 403 6.04 -5.18 37.93
N MET A 404 7.19 -4.56 37.76
CA MET A 404 7.36 -3.31 37.03
C MET A 404 7.99 -3.57 35.65
N THR A 405 7.58 -2.83 34.64
CA THR A 405 8.14 -2.88 33.30
C THR A 405 8.50 -1.50 32.79
N GLY A 406 9.57 -1.44 32.00
CA GLY A 406 10.00 -0.21 31.33
C GLY A 406 10.45 -0.53 29.91
N ASP A 407 10.11 0.33 28.97
CA ASP A 407 10.56 0.24 27.59
C ASP A 407 10.92 1.63 27.07
N VAL A 408 12.03 1.73 26.35
CA VAL A 408 12.40 2.93 25.61
C VAL A 408 12.92 2.53 24.25
N TYR A 409 12.53 3.28 23.21
CA TYR A 409 12.94 2.96 21.86
C TYR A 409 13.04 4.20 20.96
N ARG A 410 13.76 4.02 19.86
CA ARG A 410 13.76 4.91 18.71
C ARG A 410 13.59 4.09 17.44
N SER A 411 12.70 4.54 16.56
CA SER A 411 12.50 4.03 15.22
C SER A 411 12.65 5.16 14.21
N THR A 412 13.36 4.90 13.13
CA THR A 412 13.55 5.86 12.03
C THR A 412 13.31 5.18 10.70
N SER A 413 12.73 5.91 9.74
CA SER A 413 12.66 5.49 8.35
C SER A 413 12.96 6.69 7.47
N GLU A 414 13.89 6.52 6.54
CA GLU A 414 14.31 7.56 5.61
C GLU A 414 14.24 7.05 4.18
N ARG A 415 13.32 7.62 3.38
CA ARG A 415 13.26 7.44 1.93
C ARG A 415 14.06 8.54 1.26
N LYS A 416 14.87 8.16 0.27
CA LYS A 416 15.66 9.05 -0.57
C LYS A 416 15.44 8.68 -2.04
N SER A 417 15.06 9.65 -2.85
CA SER A 417 15.07 9.54 -4.32
C SER A 417 15.97 10.62 -4.95
N GLY A 418 16.09 11.76 -4.28
CA GLY A 418 17.10 12.77 -4.65
C GLY A 418 16.93 13.39 -6.03
N GLY A 419 15.70 13.39 -6.60
CA GLY A 419 15.45 13.88 -7.95
C GLY A 419 15.71 12.85 -9.06
N GLN A 420 15.72 11.57 -8.72
CA GLN A 420 15.97 10.45 -9.65
C GLN A 420 14.71 9.84 -10.26
N ASP A 421 13.53 10.24 -9.78
CA ASP A 421 12.26 9.81 -10.36
C ASP A 421 11.96 10.65 -11.59
N THR A 422 11.64 10.00 -12.71
CA THR A 422 11.41 10.68 -13.99
C THR A 422 10.14 10.18 -14.65
N TYR A 423 9.49 11.06 -15.36
CA TYR A 423 8.38 10.75 -16.26
C TYR A 423 8.64 11.50 -17.56
N VAL A 424 9.05 10.79 -18.60
CA VAL A 424 9.45 11.38 -19.88
C VAL A 424 8.58 10.84 -20.99
N VAL A 425 8.00 11.72 -21.78
CA VAL A 425 7.14 11.42 -22.91
C VAL A 425 7.76 11.95 -24.19
N LEU A 426 7.89 11.07 -25.19
CA LEU A 426 8.23 11.42 -26.57
C LEU A 426 7.01 11.15 -27.46
N ARG A 427 6.64 12.07 -28.31
CA ARG A 427 5.49 11.98 -29.20
C ARG A 427 5.94 11.73 -30.62
N MET A 428 5.28 10.81 -31.34
CA MET A 428 5.50 10.61 -32.77
C MET A 428 5.06 11.85 -33.55
N ASN A 429 5.84 12.22 -34.56
CA ASN A 429 5.67 13.47 -35.30
C ASN A 429 5.20 13.26 -36.73
N GLN A 430 4.58 12.13 -37.02
CA GLN A 430 4.08 11.79 -38.36
C GLN A 430 2.54 11.77 -38.36
N PRO A 431 1.87 12.30 -39.41
CA PRO A 431 0.43 12.11 -39.59
C PRO A 431 0.07 10.62 -39.58
N ASN A 432 -1.07 10.28 -38.98
CA ASN A 432 -1.46 8.88 -38.84
C ASN A 432 -2.96 8.71 -38.70
N VAL A 433 -3.41 7.48 -38.96
CA VAL A 433 -4.75 7.02 -38.65
C VAL A 433 -4.67 5.91 -37.63
N THR A 434 -5.36 6.08 -36.50
CA THR A 434 -5.43 5.07 -35.45
C THR A 434 -6.85 4.57 -35.28
N ARG A 435 -7.05 3.24 -35.40
CA ARG A 435 -8.29 2.55 -35.06
C ARG A 435 -8.19 1.92 -33.68
N ILE A 436 -9.19 2.16 -32.84
CA ILE A 436 -9.34 1.55 -31.53
C ILE A 436 -10.68 0.80 -31.50
N ASP A 437 -10.66 -0.47 -31.13
CA ASP A 437 -11.85 -1.28 -30.88
C ASP A 437 -11.75 -1.94 -29.50
N LEU A 438 -12.68 -1.60 -28.61
CA LEU A 438 -12.73 -2.20 -27.28
C LEU A 438 -13.03 -3.70 -27.38
N THR A 439 -12.38 -4.46 -26.57
CA THR A 439 -12.62 -5.90 -26.42
C THR A 439 -13.02 -6.23 -24.99
N ARG A 440 -13.36 -7.49 -24.72
CA ARG A 440 -13.52 -7.94 -23.32
C ARG A 440 -12.21 -8.31 -22.65
N ASP A 441 -11.11 -8.32 -23.42
CA ASP A 441 -9.77 -8.36 -22.86
C ASP A 441 -9.44 -6.99 -22.25
N ALA A 442 -8.54 -6.97 -21.31
CA ALA A 442 -8.14 -5.75 -20.63
C ALA A 442 -7.45 -4.71 -21.55
N VAL A 443 -7.08 -5.12 -22.75
CA VAL A 443 -6.41 -4.30 -23.77
C VAL A 443 -7.29 -4.24 -25.02
N PRO A 444 -7.62 -3.06 -25.58
CA PRO A 444 -8.35 -2.95 -26.83
C PRO A 444 -7.50 -3.42 -28.03
N ASN A 445 -8.16 -3.67 -29.17
CA ASN A 445 -7.44 -3.72 -30.44
C ASN A 445 -7.02 -2.30 -30.80
N VAL A 446 -5.75 -2.09 -31.15
CA VAL A 446 -5.21 -0.83 -31.58
C VAL A 446 -4.35 -1.06 -32.82
N THR A 447 -4.68 -0.35 -33.90
CA THR A 447 -3.87 -0.32 -35.12
C THR A 447 -3.60 1.12 -35.53
N THR A 448 -2.34 1.44 -35.80
CA THR A 448 -1.94 2.78 -36.27
C THR A 448 -1.14 2.65 -37.55
N THR A 449 -1.58 3.38 -38.58
CA THR A 449 -0.90 3.47 -39.88
C THR A 449 -0.53 4.94 -40.14
N PHE A 450 0.71 5.15 -40.54
CA PHE A 450 1.27 6.47 -40.87
C PHE A 450 1.10 6.77 -42.36
N ASP A 451 1.06 8.03 -42.74
CA ASP A 451 0.89 8.50 -44.14
C ASP A 451 2.02 8.01 -45.07
N ASP A 452 3.22 7.73 -44.50
CA ASP A 452 4.33 7.15 -45.23
C ASP A 452 4.18 5.63 -45.50
N GLY A 453 3.07 5.03 -45.06
CA GLY A 453 2.71 3.62 -45.23
C GLY A 453 3.29 2.69 -44.19
N ARG A 454 4.00 3.19 -43.17
CA ARG A 454 4.45 2.36 -42.04
C ARG A 454 3.27 2.02 -41.14
N ASP A 455 3.27 0.85 -40.58
CA ASP A 455 2.37 0.40 -39.51
C ASP A 455 3.12 0.40 -38.18
N LEU A 456 2.49 0.85 -37.10
CA LEU A 456 3.16 1.02 -35.81
C LEU A 456 3.68 -0.32 -35.25
N SER A 457 2.88 -1.39 -35.29
CA SER A 457 3.25 -2.69 -34.74
C SER A 457 4.40 -3.32 -35.50
N THR A 458 4.30 -3.38 -36.82
CA THR A 458 5.33 -3.98 -37.67
C THR A 458 6.57 -3.11 -37.76
N GLY A 459 6.42 -1.80 -37.77
CA GLY A 459 7.52 -0.83 -37.84
C GLY A 459 8.37 -0.82 -36.57
N LEU A 460 7.73 -0.91 -35.40
CA LEU A 460 8.45 -1.08 -34.13
C LEU A 460 9.20 -2.42 -34.10
N ALA A 461 8.54 -3.52 -34.49
CA ALA A 461 9.13 -4.84 -34.50
C ALA A 461 10.36 -4.95 -35.45
N ASN A 462 10.32 -4.22 -36.56
CA ASN A 462 11.36 -4.25 -37.59
C ASN A 462 12.40 -3.12 -37.49
N GLY A 463 12.30 -2.26 -36.43
CA GLY A 463 13.23 -1.14 -36.23
C GLY A 463 13.13 -0.04 -37.30
N GLN A 464 11.95 0.20 -37.86
CA GLN A 464 11.72 1.20 -38.91
C GLN A 464 11.57 2.62 -38.39
N PHE A 465 11.45 2.80 -37.08
CA PHE A 465 11.39 4.10 -36.41
C PHE A 465 12.73 4.47 -35.78
N ASN A 466 13.06 5.72 -35.80
CA ASN A 466 14.32 6.29 -35.31
C ASN A 466 14.07 7.65 -34.62
N ASP A 467 15.13 8.27 -34.10
CA ASP A 467 15.04 9.54 -33.34
C ASP A 467 14.26 10.64 -34.09
N SER A 468 14.40 10.74 -35.43
CA SER A 468 13.74 11.78 -36.22
C SER A 468 12.20 11.59 -36.35
N ASP A 469 11.67 10.44 -35.98
CA ASP A 469 10.22 10.17 -35.98
C ASP A 469 9.53 10.68 -34.71
N PHE A 470 10.29 11.29 -33.77
CA PHE A 470 9.78 11.71 -32.48
C PHE A 470 10.13 13.17 -32.17
N ASN A 471 9.24 13.83 -31.44
CA ASN A 471 9.47 15.11 -30.81
C ASN A 471 9.42 14.97 -29.29
N THR A 472 10.13 15.84 -28.56
CA THR A 472 9.95 16.02 -27.12
C THR A 472 8.51 16.41 -26.83
N HIS A 473 7.94 15.95 -25.70
CA HIS A 473 6.57 16.34 -25.35
C HIS A 473 6.45 16.79 -23.90
N TYR A 474 6.68 15.90 -22.92
CA TYR A 474 6.54 16.19 -21.51
C TYR A 474 7.67 15.57 -20.71
N MET A 475 8.12 16.27 -19.67
CA MET A 475 9.19 15.77 -18.83
C MET A 475 9.00 16.22 -17.39
N GLU A 476 8.65 15.28 -16.52
CA GLU A 476 8.67 15.51 -15.08
C GLU A 476 9.92 14.85 -14.47
N LEU A 477 10.68 15.64 -13.71
CA LEU A 477 11.80 15.19 -12.91
C LEU A 477 11.43 15.41 -11.45
N ARG A 478 11.53 14.34 -10.61
CA ARG A 478 11.01 14.36 -9.26
C ARG A 478 11.92 13.64 -8.28
N GLY A 479 11.88 14.04 -7.03
CA GLY A 479 12.49 13.36 -5.91
C GLY A 479 11.67 13.56 -4.65
N ASP A 480 11.22 12.47 -4.04
CA ASP A 480 10.39 12.50 -2.83
C ASP A 480 11.22 11.99 -1.64
N ASN A 481 11.77 12.91 -0.86
CA ASN A 481 12.57 12.60 0.31
C ASN A 481 11.68 12.68 1.56
N ILE A 482 11.53 11.55 2.25
CA ILE A 482 10.68 11.44 3.43
C ILE A 482 11.52 10.92 4.60
N LYS A 483 11.44 11.60 5.73
CA LYS A 483 12.05 11.16 6.98
C LYS A 483 11.02 11.11 8.09
N ASP A 484 10.89 9.95 8.71
CA ASP A 484 10.01 9.68 9.84
C ASP A 484 10.84 9.22 11.04
N GLU A 485 10.72 9.90 12.15
CA GLU A 485 11.41 9.59 13.40
C GLU A 485 10.40 9.46 14.54
N ILE A 486 10.49 8.36 15.28
CA ILE A 486 9.62 8.06 16.42
C ILE A 486 10.51 7.73 17.61
N THR A 487 10.31 8.41 18.73
CA THR A 487 10.89 8.06 20.01
C THR A 487 9.76 7.75 20.98
N GLY A 488 9.84 6.61 21.65
CA GLY A 488 8.81 6.19 22.59
C GLY A 488 9.39 5.69 23.91
N GLY A 489 8.60 5.83 24.96
CA GLY A 489 8.90 5.28 26.27
C GLY A 489 7.63 4.88 26.99
N THR A 490 7.66 3.72 27.63
CA THR A 490 6.57 3.19 28.46
C THR A 490 7.11 2.78 29.82
N VAL A 491 6.39 3.14 30.87
CA VAL A 491 6.59 2.61 32.23
C VAL A 491 5.25 2.06 32.68
N GLY A 492 5.26 0.81 33.15
CA GLY A 492 4.04 0.15 33.60
C GLY A 492 4.30 -0.78 34.78
N GLY A 493 3.24 -1.26 35.37
CA GLY A 493 3.28 -2.23 36.46
C GLY A 493 2.07 -3.15 36.41
N LYS A 494 2.27 -4.38 36.88
CA LYS A 494 1.24 -5.38 37.13
C LYS A 494 1.23 -5.68 38.64
N LEU A 495 0.13 -5.28 39.30
CA LEU A 495 -0.12 -5.55 40.70
C LEU A 495 -1.03 -6.77 40.82
N TYR A 496 -0.52 -7.89 41.34
CA TYR A 496 -1.27 -9.10 41.61
C TYR A 496 -2.10 -8.93 42.89
N VAL A 497 -3.41 -9.06 42.76
CA VAL A 497 -4.38 -8.80 43.83
C VAL A 497 -4.84 -10.13 44.44
N GLY A 498 -5.28 -11.08 43.63
CA GLY A 498 -5.70 -12.41 44.04
C GLY A 498 -6.91 -12.43 44.98
N GLN A 499 -7.74 -11.38 45.00
CA GLN A 499 -8.88 -11.23 45.87
C GLN A 499 -10.08 -10.66 45.12
N TRP A 500 -11.29 -11.03 45.55
CA TRP A 500 -12.56 -10.54 44.99
C TRP A 500 -12.75 -10.83 43.49
N GLY A 501 -12.11 -11.88 42.98
CA GLY A 501 -12.11 -12.23 41.54
C GLY A 501 -11.25 -11.32 40.68
N ILE A 502 -10.44 -10.43 41.26
CA ILE A 502 -9.44 -9.61 40.57
C ILE A 502 -8.10 -10.34 40.69
N ASP A 503 -7.55 -10.80 39.59
CA ASP A 503 -6.23 -11.42 39.52
C ASP A 503 -5.14 -10.36 39.59
N SER A 504 -5.28 -9.31 38.76
CA SER A 504 -4.27 -8.24 38.71
C SER A 504 -4.85 -6.90 38.26
N LEU A 505 -4.11 -5.85 38.58
CA LEU A 505 -4.31 -4.50 38.02
C LEU A 505 -3.07 -4.14 37.23
N ASN A 506 -3.26 -3.89 35.92
CA ASN A 506 -2.24 -3.37 35.02
C ASN A 506 -2.43 -1.85 34.89
N PHE A 507 -1.35 -1.13 35.01
CA PHE A 507 -1.35 0.33 34.89
C PHE A 507 -0.08 0.80 34.22
N GLY A 508 -0.15 1.93 33.53
CA GLY A 508 1.04 2.48 32.91
C GLY A 508 0.85 3.84 32.24
N MET A 509 1.97 4.37 31.85
CA MET A 509 2.08 5.61 31.13
C MET A 509 2.98 5.42 29.92
N THR A 510 2.54 5.94 28.77
CA THR A 510 3.31 5.94 27.53
C THR A 510 3.50 7.37 27.05
N ARG A 511 4.69 7.69 26.58
CA ARG A 511 4.98 8.91 25.84
C ARG A 511 5.59 8.55 24.49
N THR A 512 5.06 9.15 23.41
CA THR A 512 5.57 8.98 22.04
C THR A 512 5.73 10.35 21.41
N GLU A 513 6.87 10.59 20.80
CA GLU A 513 7.15 11.76 19.97
C GLU A 513 7.46 11.30 18.56
N ARG A 514 6.76 11.84 17.57
CA ARG A 514 6.97 11.57 16.15
C ARG A 514 7.27 12.87 15.43
N SER A 515 8.25 12.85 14.53
CA SER A 515 8.52 13.92 13.58
C SER A 515 8.59 13.32 12.18
N LYS A 516 7.70 13.76 11.30
CA LYS A 516 7.73 13.36 9.89
C LYS A 516 7.94 14.61 9.03
N ARG A 517 8.95 14.53 8.16
CA ARG A 517 9.29 15.56 7.18
C ARG A 517 9.25 14.98 5.78
N ARG A 518 8.69 15.75 4.85
CA ARG A 518 8.74 15.51 3.41
C ARG A 518 9.38 16.70 2.73
N ASP A 519 10.42 16.47 1.93
CA ASP A 519 11.02 17.45 1.04
C ASP A 519 10.82 16.95 -0.41
N LEU A 520 9.97 17.63 -1.16
CA LEU A 520 9.75 17.35 -2.56
C LEU A 520 10.70 18.20 -3.41
N VAL A 521 11.32 17.54 -4.38
CA VAL A 521 12.10 18.19 -5.44
C VAL A 521 11.44 17.85 -6.77
N ASN A 522 11.08 18.81 -7.58
CA ASN A 522 10.54 18.59 -8.93
C ASN A 522 10.80 19.77 -9.87
N ASN A 523 10.50 19.58 -11.15
CA ASN A 523 10.60 20.62 -12.17
C ASN A 523 9.23 21.17 -12.61
N THR A 524 8.14 20.79 -11.96
CA THR A 524 6.78 21.25 -12.34
C THR A 524 6.52 22.69 -11.89
N LEU A 525 7.21 23.14 -10.84
CA LEU A 525 7.13 24.53 -10.39
C LEU A 525 7.68 25.44 -11.49
N ASN A 526 6.92 26.49 -11.84
CA ASN A 526 7.25 27.44 -12.92
C ASN A 526 7.22 26.84 -14.35
N GLY A 527 6.52 25.75 -14.57
CA GLY A 527 6.33 25.17 -15.90
C GLY A 527 7.54 24.43 -16.47
N GLY A 528 8.50 24.04 -15.61
CA GLY A 528 9.70 23.32 -16.05
C GLY A 528 9.39 21.98 -16.74
N ALA A 529 8.29 21.32 -16.36
CA ALA A 529 7.85 20.08 -17.00
C ALA A 529 7.44 20.26 -18.48
N ASP A 530 6.90 21.45 -18.81
CA ASP A 530 6.42 21.79 -20.18
C ASP A 530 7.46 22.54 -21.00
N TYR A 531 8.67 22.73 -20.49
CA TYR A 531 9.68 23.58 -21.12
C TYR A 531 10.04 23.16 -22.54
N TYR A 532 9.97 21.86 -22.86
CA TYR A 532 10.27 21.28 -24.17
C TYR A 532 9.01 20.75 -24.87
N SER A 533 7.81 21.13 -24.43
CA SER A 533 6.56 20.58 -24.95
C SER A 533 5.85 21.55 -25.92
N VAL A 534 4.99 21.02 -26.78
CA VAL A 534 4.07 21.73 -27.69
C VAL A 534 4.81 22.76 -28.51
N ASP A 535 4.65 24.07 -28.20
CA ASP A 535 5.21 25.18 -28.94
C ASP A 535 6.75 25.27 -28.94
N ASN A 536 7.38 24.50 -28.04
CA ASN A 536 8.83 24.43 -27.83
C ASN A 536 9.38 23.00 -28.04
N ALA A 537 8.66 22.15 -28.76
CA ALA A 537 9.10 20.78 -29.03
C ALA A 537 10.36 20.78 -29.90
N ILE A 538 11.28 19.88 -29.53
CA ILE A 538 12.52 19.62 -30.28
C ILE A 538 12.35 18.27 -31.00
N ASN A 539 12.70 18.19 -32.30
CA ASN A 539 12.84 16.87 -32.93
C ASN A 539 13.97 16.09 -32.25
N VAL A 540 13.69 14.87 -31.81
CA VAL A 540 14.67 14.06 -31.07
C VAL A 540 15.92 13.77 -31.92
N GLY A 541 15.77 13.71 -33.26
CA GLY A 541 16.92 13.60 -34.18
C GLY A 541 17.91 14.77 -34.12
N ASP A 542 17.43 15.97 -33.72
CA ASP A 542 18.28 17.16 -33.59
C ASP A 542 19.12 17.16 -32.29
N LEU A 543 18.82 16.24 -31.36
CA LEU A 543 19.57 16.08 -30.10
C LEU A 543 20.94 15.38 -30.26
N GLY A 544 21.41 15.17 -31.47
CA GLY A 544 22.70 14.58 -31.75
C GLY A 544 22.68 13.06 -32.03
N GLY A 545 21.52 12.45 -32.05
CA GLY A 545 21.25 11.05 -32.37
C GLY A 545 21.53 10.07 -31.22
N GLY A 546 20.95 8.89 -31.33
CA GLY A 546 21.15 7.80 -30.37
C GLY A 546 20.38 7.95 -29.05
N VAL A 547 19.31 8.75 -29.02
CA VAL A 547 18.39 8.84 -27.88
C VAL A 547 17.56 7.57 -27.80
N LEU A 548 16.97 7.15 -28.92
CA LEU A 548 16.28 5.86 -29.04
C LEU A 548 17.32 4.76 -29.33
N ASP A 549 17.63 3.95 -28.37
CA ASP A 549 18.75 3.05 -28.47
C ASP A 549 18.44 1.66 -29.04
N ARG A 550 17.20 1.18 -28.91
CA ARG A 550 16.83 -0.19 -29.30
C ARG A 550 15.33 -0.49 -29.19
N THR A 551 14.90 -1.52 -29.90
CA THR A 551 13.67 -2.25 -29.61
C THR A 551 13.85 -3.12 -28.35
N LEU A 552 13.01 -2.96 -27.37
CA LEU A 552 13.07 -3.75 -26.14
C LEU A 552 12.62 -5.19 -26.41
N SER A 553 13.43 -6.13 -25.93
CA SER A 553 13.04 -7.55 -25.93
C SER A 553 12.24 -7.87 -24.67
N LEU A 554 10.97 -8.16 -24.82
CA LEU A 554 10.04 -8.47 -23.73
C LEU A 554 9.48 -9.89 -23.92
N PRO A 555 10.17 -10.95 -23.45
CA PRO A 555 9.71 -12.32 -23.60
C PRO A 555 8.33 -12.49 -22.96
N ASN A 556 7.44 -13.23 -23.64
CA ASN A 556 6.07 -13.52 -23.17
C ASN A 556 5.18 -12.28 -22.87
N PHE A 557 5.55 -11.10 -23.41
CA PHE A 557 4.80 -9.87 -23.16
C PHE A 557 3.34 -10.00 -23.60
N MET A 558 2.41 -9.78 -22.65
CA MET A 558 0.95 -9.84 -22.89
C MET A 558 0.46 -11.10 -23.64
N ASN A 559 1.17 -12.24 -23.54
CA ASN A 559 0.88 -13.44 -24.33
C ASN A 559 -0.46 -14.13 -23.98
N LYS A 560 -1.12 -13.73 -22.91
CA LYS A 560 -2.47 -14.16 -22.52
C LYS A 560 -3.58 -13.26 -23.05
N VAL A 561 -3.25 -12.07 -23.55
CA VAL A 561 -4.21 -11.11 -24.09
C VAL A 561 -4.41 -11.40 -25.58
N GLY A 562 -5.67 -11.60 -25.99
CA GLY A 562 -6.02 -12.00 -27.36
C GLY A 562 -6.12 -10.84 -28.36
N SER A 563 -6.24 -9.60 -27.88
CA SER A 563 -6.38 -8.40 -28.71
C SER A 563 -5.10 -8.07 -29.51
N THR A 564 -5.29 -7.34 -30.59
CA THR A 564 -4.23 -6.88 -31.51
C THR A 564 -3.79 -5.48 -31.11
N PHE A 565 -2.51 -5.31 -30.74
CA PHE A 565 -1.89 -4.03 -30.41
C PHE A 565 -0.37 -4.15 -30.60
N PRO A 566 0.38 -3.03 -30.63
CA PRO A 566 1.84 -3.07 -30.74
C PRO A 566 2.48 -3.78 -29.55
N ARG A 567 3.21 -4.87 -29.78
CA ARG A 567 3.88 -5.68 -28.75
C ARG A 567 5.38 -5.47 -28.69
N SER A 568 5.90 -4.60 -29.53
CA SER A 568 7.32 -4.17 -29.54
C SER A 568 7.40 -2.71 -29.11
N PHE A 569 8.44 -2.37 -28.38
CA PHE A 569 8.68 -1.03 -27.85
C PHE A 569 10.06 -0.55 -28.25
N LEU A 570 10.17 0.75 -28.55
CA LEU A 570 11.47 1.41 -28.52
C LEU A 570 11.80 1.78 -27.08
N GLY A 571 13.03 1.53 -26.68
CA GLY A 571 13.56 1.98 -25.41
C GLY A 571 14.40 3.23 -25.61
N PHE A 572 14.49 4.04 -24.57
CA PHE A 572 15.47 5.10 -24.48
C PHE A 572 16.01 5.20 -23.07
N ASP A 573 17.29 5.56 -22.97
CA ASP A 573 17.96 5.80 -21.70
C ASP A 573 17.66 7.21 -21.23
N VAL A 574 16.92 7.36 -20.13
CA VAL A 574 16.54 8.69 -19.62
C VAL A 574 17.75 9.55 -19.27
N PRO A 575 18.78 9.07 -18.57
CA PRO A 575 20.02 9.82 -18.37
C PRO A 575 20.66 10.33 -19.67
N ASN A 576 20.72 9.51 -20.71
CA ASN A 576 21.24 9.92 -22.02
C ASN A 576 20.37 11.01 -22.65
N TYR A 577 19.04 10.84 -22.62
CA TYR A 577 18.09 11.85 -23.10
C TYR A 577 18.27 13.19 -22.38
N LEU A 578 18.37 13.21 -21.06
CA LEU A 578 18.56 14.43 -20.27
C LEU A 578 19.90 15.11 -20.60
N SER A 579 20.96 14.33 -20.76
CA SER A 579 22.27 14.84 -21.18
C SER A 579 22.24 15.44 -22.59
N SER A 580 21.45 14.86 -23.51
CA SER A 580 21.25 15.38 -24.86
C SER A 580 20.47 16.70 -24.85
N LEU A 581 19.45 16.83 -24.00
CA LEU A 581 18.73 18.10 -23.80
C LEU A 581 19.65 19.18 -23.21
N GLU A 582 20.50 18.85 -22.25
CA GLU A 582 21.48 19.77 -21.67
C GLU A 582 22.52 20.21 -22.73
N ALA A 583 22.98 19.29 -23.57
CA ALA A 583 23.88 19.60 -24.68
C ALA A 583 23.21 20.50 -25.75
N TYR A 584 21.90 20.53 -25.84
CA TYR A 584 21.13 21.37 -26.77
C TYR A 584 21.00 22.83 -26.31
N ASN A 585 21.51 23.19 -25.14
CA ASN A 585 21.49 24.53 -24.57
C ASN A 585 22.06 25.57 -25.56
N GLY A 586 21.46 26.77 -25.58
CA GLY A 586 21.86 27.89 -26.43
C GLY A 586 21.24 27.88 -27.83
N ASN A 587 20.56 26.79 -28.24
CA ASN A 587 19.82 26.77 -29.47
C ASN A 587 18.57 27.67 -29.38
N PRO A 588 18.16 28.37 -30.49
CA PRO A 588 17.00 29.23 -30.45
C PRO A 588 15.70 28.46 -30.30
N ARG A 589 14.79 29.01 -29.51
CA ARG A 589 13.39 28.58 -29.38
C ARG A 589 12.49 29.33 -30.37
N PRO A 590 11.30 28.79 -30.70
CA PRO A 590 10.32 29.47 -31.55
C PRO A 590 9.89 30.84 -31.03
N ASP A 591 9.90 31.07 -29.72
CA ASP A 591 9.55 32.30 -29.05
C ASP A 591 10.67 33.36 -29.07
N GLY A 592 11.84 33.06 -29.68
CA GLY A 592 13.01 33.93 -29.78
C GLY A 592 13.94 33.91 -28.57
N THR A 593 13.64 33.14 -27.56
CA THR A 593 14.54 32.83 -26.44
C THR A 593 15.49 31.68 -26.82
N VAL A 594 16.27 31.15 -25.86
CA VAL A 594 17.15 30.00 -26.10
C VAL A 594 16.79 28.86 -25.14
N TYR A 595 17.06 27.64 -25.55
CA TYR A 595 16.97 26.48 -24.66
C TYR A 595 18.04 26.56 -23.58
N ASP A 596 17.61 26.35 -22.34
CA ASP A 596 18.48 26.23 -21.18
C ASP A 596 17.90 25.16 -20.24
N PHE A 597 18.57 24.02 -20.12
CA PHE A 597 18.11 22.90 -19.29
C PHE A 597 17.94 23.28 -17.82
N ALA A 598 18.66 24.29 -17.33
CA ALA A 598 18.51 24.79 -15.97
C ALA A 598 17.05 25.22 -15.63
N ASN A 599 16.28 25.64 -16.65
CA ASN A 599 14.86 25.98 -16.48
C ASN A 599 13.95 24.76 -16.30
N ALA A 600 14.42 23.58 -16.70
CA ALA A 600 13.72 22.30 -16.56
C ALA A 600 14.33 21.43 -15.45
N ALA A 601 15.43 21.85 -14.83
CA ALA A 601 16.05 21.10 -13.75
C ALA A 601 15.16 21.06 -12.49
N PRO A 602 15.14 19.92 -11.77
CA PRO A 602 14.32 19.80 -10.56
C PRO A 602 14.81 20.76 -9.46
N GLN A 603 13.87 21.42 -8.83
CA GLN A 603 14.11 22.34 -7.73
C GLN A 603 13.28 21.94 -6.51
N TRP A 604 13.72 22.37 -5.32
CA TRP A 604 12.91 22.17 -4.13
C TRP A 604 11.55 22.86 -4.25
N ASN A 605 10.49 22.09 -4.06
CA ASN A 605 9.11 22.57 -4.10
C ASN A 605 8.60 22.84 -2.67
N PRO A 606 8.64 24.09 -2.21
CA PRO A 606 8.17 24.43 -0.87
C PRO A 606 6.70 24.11 -0.66
N LEU A 607 5.85 24.26 -1.70
CA LEU A 607 4.40 24.12 -1.58
C LEU A 607 3.93 22.69 -1.29
N GLU A 608 4.77 21.70 -1.62
CA GLU A 608 4.50 20.28 -1.34
C GLU A 608 5.42 19.71 -0.25
N SER A 609 6.27 20.54 0.35
CA SER A 609 7.18 20.15 1.42
C SER A 609 6.59 20.54 2.78
N TYR A 610 6.75 19.65 3.77
CA TYR A 610 6.19 19.89 5.10
C TYR A 610 6.97 19.16 6.21
N ARG A 611 6.70 19.57 7.45
CA ARG A 611 7.07 18.85 8.66
C ARG A 611 5.89 18.80 9.62
N VAL A 612 5.61 17.63 10.16
CA VAL A 612 4.58 17.43 11.18
C VAL A 612 5.21 16.76 12.39
N GLU A 613 5.02 17.35 13.55
CA GLU A 613 5.44 16.82 14.84
C GLU A 613 4.21 16.47 15.68
N GLU A 614 4.24 15.31 16.33
CA GLU A 614 3.22 14.88 17.27
C GLU A 614 3.84 14.46 18.60
N LYS A 615 3.23 14.91 19.70
CA LYS A 615 3.57 14.51 21.07
C LYS A 615 2.35 13.89 21.70
N THR A 616 2.42 12.59 21.97
CA THR A 616 1.34 11.83 22.58
C THR A 616 1.71 11.39 23.97
N ASN A 617 0.82 11.63 24.93
CA ASN A 617 0.88 11.06 26.28
C ASN A 617 -0.37 10.24 26.51
N ALA A 618 -0.22 9.03 27.04
CA ALA A 618 -1.31 8.15 27.37
C ALA A 618 -1.13 7.53 28.75
N PHE A 619 -2.24 7.32 29.45
CA PHE A 619 -2.32 6.64 30.74
C PHE A 619 -3.38 5.56 30.65
N TYR A 620 -3.12 4.39 31.21
CA TYR A 620 -4.08 3.31 31.26
C TYR A 620 -4.14 2.63 32.62
N VAL A 621 -5.31 2.09 32.91
CA VAL A 621 -5.57 1.16 34.00
C VAL A 621 -6.49 0.07 33.47
N GLN A 622 -6.14 -1.18 33.76
CA GLN A 622 -6.90 -2.36 33.37
C GLN A 622 -6.91 -3.36 34.54
N ALA A 623 -8.07 -3.88 34.84
CA ALA A 623 -8.24 -5.00 35.76
C ALA A 623 -8.38 -6.30 34.97
N ASP A 624 -7.57 -7.28 35.31
CA ASP A 624 -7.73 -8.67 34.85
C ASP A 624 -8.49 -9.43 35.95
N LEU A 625 -9.53 -10.14 35.53
CA LEU A 625 -10.43 -10.87 36.41
C LEU A 625 -10.55 -12.32 35.93
N SER A 626 -10.66 -13.26 36.86
CA SER A 626 -10.94 -14.65 36.53
C SER A 626 -11.81 -15.34 37.56
N GLY A 627 -12.37 -16.44 37.11
CA GLY A 627 -13.08 -17.46 37.92
C GLY A 627 -12.89 -18.83 37.28
N ASP A 628 -13.51 -19.88 37.83
CA ASP A 628 -13.27 -21.28 37.44
C ASP A 628 -13.37 -21.50 35.89
N ARG A 629 -14.29 -20.84 35.21
CA ARG A 629 -14.57 -21.04 33.77
C ARG A 629 -14.61 -19.77 32.97
N TRP A 630 -14.20 -18.65 33.53
CA TRP A 630 -14.23 -17.38 32.84
C TRP A 630 -13.00 -16.54 33.18
N SER A 631 -12.64 -15.71 32.24
CA SER A 631 -11.69 -14.62 32.42
C SER A 631 -12.19 -13.36 31.74
N ALA A 632 -11.82 -12.20 32.26
CA ALA A 632 -12.18 -10.92 31.68
C ALA A 632 -11.05 -9.90 31.88
N ASP A 633 -11.00 -8.90 31.01
CA ASP A 633 -10.30 -7.65 31.26
C ASP A 633 -11.22 -6.47 31.04
N VAL A 634 -11.11 -5.48 31.90
CA VAL A 634 -11.85 -4.20 31.79
C VAL A 634 -10.90 -3.08 32.11
N GLY A 635 -10.85 -2.09 31.24
CA GLY A 635 -9.92 -0.99 31.42
C GLY A 635 -10.29 0.29 30.68
N VAL A 636 -9.51 1.30 30.93
CA VAL A 636 -9.64 2.60 30.28
C VAL A 636 -8.25 3.15 29.97
N ARG A 637 -8.14 3.70 28.75
CA ARG A 637 -6.95 4.45 28.32
C ARG A 637 -7.33 5.88 28.01
N VAL A 638 -6.54 6.83 28.51
CA VAL A 638 -6.72 8.28 28.27
C VAL A 638 -5.55 8.75 27.45
N VAL A 639 -5.81 9.30 26.28
CA VAL A 639 -4.82 9.74 25.31
C VAL A 639 -4.95 11.23 25.07
N SER A 640 -3.81 11.94 25.10
CA SER A 640 -3.71 13.35 24.72
C SER A 640 -2.61 13.51 23.69
N THR A 641 -2.93 14.10 22.54
CA THR A 641 -1.99 14.37 21.45
C THR A 641 -1.94 15.87 21.16
N GLN A 642 -0.75 16.38 20.97
CA GLN A 642 -0.46 17.71 20.46
C GLN A 642 0.23 17.56 19.12
N THR A 643 -0.23 18.30 18.12
CA THR A 643 0.31 18.30 16.76
C THR A 643 0.81 19.69 16.43
N ARG A 644 1.99 19.77 15.82
CA ARG A 644 2.52 20.96 15.18
C ARG A 644 2.80 20.63 13.73
N ALA A 645 2.25 21.40 12.82
CA ALA A 645 2.43 21.23 11.39
C ALA A 645 3.06 22.50 10.79
N GLU A 646 4.15 22.31 10.08
CA GLU A 646 4.91 23.36 9.39
C GLU A 646 4.89 23.06 7.89
N ALA A 647 4.59 24.07 7.07
CA ALA A 647 4.58 24.01 5.62
C ALA A 647 4.89 25.40 5.03
N TRP A 648 4.69 25.54 3.73
CA TRP A 648 4.86 26.80 3.02
C TRP A 648 3.57 27.15 2.30
N ASP A 649 3.21 28.41 2.32
CA ASP A 649 2.05 28.96 1.63
C ASP A 649 2.50 30.02 0.62
N ALA A 650 1.99 29.92 -0.62
CA ALA A 650 2.15 30.93 -1.65
C ALA A 650 0.77 31.35 -2.13
N LYS A 651 0.37 32.55 -1.76
CA LYS A 651 -0.93 33.12 -2.19
C LYS A 651 -0.93 33.38 -3.68
N ILE A 652 -2.03 33.10 -4.34
CA ILE A 652 -2.26 33.54 -5.71
C ILE A 652 -2.45 35.05 -5.67
N ILE A 653 -1.60 35.79 -6.42
CA ILE A 653 -1.63 37.23 -6.49
C ILE A 653 -2.25 37.77 -7.81
N GLY A 654 -2.54 36.86 -8.72
CA GLY A 654 -3.21 37.19 -9.98
C GLY A 654 -3.28 36.02 -10.92
N ILE A 655 -4.08 36.18 -11.96
CA ILE A 655 -4.22 35.26 -13.09
C ILE A 655 -3.74 35.98 -14.35
N THR A 656 -2.98 35.30 -15.18
CA THR A 656 -2.60 35.74 -16.52
C THR A 656 -3.41 34.93 -17.51
N GLU A 657 -4.13 35.61 -18.44
CA GLU A 657 -4.83 34.99 -19.55
C GLU A 657 -3.87 34.89 -20.74
N ASN A 658 -3.59 33.69 -21.21
CA ASN A 658 -2.67 33.43 -22.33
C ASN A 658 -3.42 33.10 -23.63
N GLY A 659 -4.73 33.29 -23.67
CA GLY A 659 -5.62 32.95 -24.78
C GLY A 659 -6.94 32.35 -24.31
N ALA A 660 -7.83 31.99 -25.22
CA ALA A 660 -9.11 31.40 -24.87
C ALA A 660 -8.89 30.11 -24.06
N PHE A 661 -9.43 30.11 -22.84
CA PHE A 661 -9.35 28.99 -21.89
C PHE A 661 -7.93 28.62 -21.41
N ASN A 662 -6.90 29.42 -21.68
CA ASN A 662 -5.53 29.22 -21.20
C ASN A 662 -5.19 30.30 -20.16
N TYR A 663 -5.02 29.86 -18.91
CA TYR A 663 -4.76 30.74 -17.77
C TYR A 663 -3.52 30.24 -17.00
N THR A 664 -2.78 31.18 -16.42
CA THR A 664 -1.65 30.84 -15.51
C THR A 664 -1.81 31.62 -14.22
N ALA A 665 -1.76 30.88 -13.08
CA ALA A 665 -1.76 31.52 -11.78
C ALA A 665 -0.37 32.11 -11.47
N ARG A 666 -0.34 33.35 -10.99
CA ARG A 666 0.88 33.99 -10.46
C ARG A 666 0.84 33.94 -8.95
N TYR A 667 1.89 33.42 -8.36
CA TYR A 667 2.03 33.24 -6.93
C TYR A 667 2.92 34.33 -6.31
N ALA A 668 2.66 34.66 -5.04
CA ALA A 668 3.62 35.35 -4.20
C ALA A 668 4.77 34.40 -3.85
N ASP A 669 5.88 34.96 -3.35
CA ASP A 669 6.96 34.14 -2.84
C ASP A 669 6.45 33.24 -1.67
N PRO A 670 6.82 31.96 -1.65
CA PRO A 670 6.40 31.06 -0.58
C PRO A 670 6.85 31.55 0.81
N THR A 671 5.93 31.59 1.74
CA THR A 671 6.20 31.97 3.14
C THR A 671 5.93 30.79 4.08
N PRO A 672 6.76 30.61 5.12
CA PRO A 672 6.55 29.53 6.08
C PRO A 672 5.27 29.76 6.89
N VAL A 673 4.49 28.70 7.06
CA VAL A 673 3.29 28.67 7.89
C VAL A 673 3.41 27.56 8.92
N GLN A 674 2.93 27.84 10.14
CA GLN A 674 2.85 26.88 11.21
C GLN A 674 1.43 26.85 11.76
N GLN A 675 0.90 25.66 11.98
CA GLN A 675 -0.38 25.45 12.65
C GLN A 675 -0.23 24.42 13.76
N ASP A 676 -0.90 24.66 14.88
CA ASP A 676 -0.89 23.77 16.04
C ASP A 676 -2.30 23.22 16.28
N GLY A 677 -2.39 21.92 16.56
CA GLY A 677 -3.64 21.23 16.86
C GLY A 677 -3.51 20.38 18.12
N SER A 678 -4.61 20.04 18.76
CA SER A 678 -4.61 19.11 19.88
C SER A 678 -5.95 18.41 20.07
N TYR A 679 -5.90 17.21 20.66
CA TYR A 679 -7.11 16.48 21.03
C TYR A 679 -6.87 15.56 22.22
N ARG A 680 -7.97 15.16 22.86
CA ARG A 680 -7.97 14.20 23.97
C ARG A 680 -9.12 13.21 23.81
N TYR A 681 -8.81 11.91 24.01
CA TYR A 681 -9.79 10.83 23.94
C TYR A 681 -9.73 9.94 25.19
N ILE A 682 -10.88 9.39 25.54
CA ILE A 682 -11.05 8.35 26.56
C ILE A 682 -11.53 7.09 25.81
N LEU A 683 -10.77 6.01 25.96
CA LEU A 683 -10.92 4.74 25.23
C LEU A 683 -11.18 3.61 26.23
N PRO A 684 -12.42 3.35 26.60
CA PRO A 684 -12.78 2.17 27.40
C PRO A 684 -12.75 0.92 26.54
N SER A 685 -12.36 -0.21 27.16
CA SER A 685 -12.38 -1.55 26.58
C SER A 685 -12.76 -2.59 27.62
N GLY A 686 -13.36 -3.68 27.17
CA GLY A 686 -13.61 -4.84 27.99
C GLY A 686 -13.73 -6.08 27.13
N ASN A 687 -13.11 -7.15 27.58
CA ASN A 687 -13.14 -8.47 26.96
C ASN A 687 -13.59 -9.48 28.02
N PHE A 688 -14.30 -10.52 27.58
CA PHE A 688 -14.80 -11.58 28.43
C PHE A 688 -14.68 -12.90 27.70
N THR A 689 -14.06 -13.89 28.31
CA THR A 689 -13.94 -15.25 27.81
C THR A 689 -14.63 -16.21 28.73
N TRP A 690 -15.54 -17.01 28.19
CA TRP A 690 -16.23 -18.11 28.90
C TRP A 690 -15.76 -19.43 28.32
N ARG A 691 -15.33 -20.33 29.16
CA ARG A 691 -14.93 -21.70 28.80
C ARG A 691 -16.07 -22.66 29.16
N PHE A 692 -16.79 -23.15 28.12
CA PHE A 692 -17.81 -24.18 28.32
C PHE A 692 -17.15 -25.50 28.70
N THR A 693 -16.06 -25.83 28.03
CA THR A 693 -15.15 -26.91 28.33
C THR A 693 -13.72 -26.41 28.14
N ASP A 694 -12.70 -27.25 28.37
CA ASP A 694 -11.31 -26.88 28.09
C ASP A 694 -11.04 -26.68 26.58
N GLU A 695 -11.89 -27.27 25.72
CA GLU A 695 -11.77 -27.19 24.27
C GLU A 695 -12.72 -26.12 23.63
N LEU A 696 -13.82 -25.76 24.29
CA LEU A 696 -14.83 -24.86 23.71
C LEU A 696 -14.95 -23.59 24.52
N LEU A 697 -14.64 -22.46 23.87
CA LEU A 697 -14.70 -21.15 24.49
C LEU A 697 -15.44 -20.11 23.65
N LEU A 698 -16.07 -19.16 24.33
CA LEU A 698 -16.73 -17.98 23.77
C LEU A 698 -15.98 -16.74 24.23
N ARG A 699 -15.62 -15.86 23.28
CA ARG A 699 -15.04 -14.54 23.56
C ARG A 699 -16.01 -13.45 23.18
N LEU A 700 -16.15 -12.46 24.06
CA LEU A 700 -16.91 -11.24 23.83
C LEU A 700 -15.98 -10.06 24.01
N GLY A 701 -16.03 -9.09 23.10
CA GLY A 701 -15.24 -7.86 23.18
C GLY A 701 -16.11 -6.64 22.90
N ALA A 702 -15.86 -5.56 23.63
CA ALA A 702 -16.47 -4.26 23.34
C ALA A 702 -15.47 -3.13 23.65
N ALA A 703 -15.32 -2.17 22.74
CA ALA A 703 -14.38 -1.08 22.94
C ALA A 703 -14.75 0.19 22.17
N LYS A 704 -14.17 1.29 22.63
CA LYS A 704 -13.99 2.49 21.82
C LYS A 704 -12.52 2.59 21.43
N THR A 705 -12.24 2.65 20.15
CA THR A 705 -10.90 2.76 19.57
C THR A 705 -10.73 4.03 18.76
N MET A 706 -9.51 4.37 18.41
CA MET A 706 -9.20 5.50 17.54
C MET A 706 -8.04 5.17 16.58
N ALA A 707 -8.01 5.84 15.42
CA ALA A 707 -6.84 5.93 14.55
C ALA A 707 -6.58 7.40 14.23
N ARG A 708 -5.30 7.78 14.15
CA ARG A 708 -4.91 9.18 13.92
C ARG A 708 -5.08 9.58 12.45
N PRO A 709 -5.33 10.86 12.15
CA PRO A 709 -5.32 11.32 10.76
C PRO A 709 -3.98 11.04 10.07
N PRO A 710 -3.96 10.86 8.74
CA PRO A 710 -2.74 10.83 7.94
C PRO A 710 -1.83 12.02 8.23
N VAL A 711 -0.52 11.78 8.30
CA VAL A 711 0.42 12.87 8.59
C VAL A 711 0.39 13.93 7.50
N ASP A 712 0.34 13.50 6.24
CA ASP A 712 0.22 14.37 5.07
C ASP A 712 -1.07 15.22 5.10
N LYS A 713 -2.18 14.66 5.60
CA LYS A 713 -3.46 15.37 5.72
C LYS A 713 -3.50 16.39 6.86
N LEU A 714 -2.49 16.41 7.73
CA LEU A 714 -2.33 17.42 8.77
C LEU A 714 -1.48 18.61 8.34
N ALA A 715 -0.69 18.44 7.26
CA ALA A 715 0.24 19.46 6.78
C ALA A 715 -0.51 20.61 6.08
N PRO A 716 -0.37 21.87 6.52
CA PRO A 716 -1.05 23.01 5.92
C PRO A 716 -0.39 23.42 4.59
N THR A 717 -0.17 22.44 3.70
CA THR A 717 0.33 22.68 2.36
C THR A 717 -0.75 23.32 1.49
N ASN A 718 -0.33 24.19 0.62
CA ASN A 718 -1.19 24.86 -0.35
C ASN A 718 -0.80 24.35 -1.74
N THR A 719 -1.32 23.18 -2.10
CA THR A 719 -1.02 22.56 -3.38
C THR A 719 -1.82 23.22 -4.48
N THR A 720 -1.13 23.66 -5.48
CA THR A 720 -1.55 24.19 -6.79
C THR A 720 -3.03 24.51 -7.01
N ALA A 721 -3.27 25.76 -7.40
CA ALA A 721 -4.53 26.10 -8.07
C ALA A 721 -4.51 25.51 -9.49
N SER A 722 -5.55 24.79 -9.85
CA SER A 722 -5.86 24.54 -11.24
C SER A 722 -6.62 25.75 -11.81
N VAL A 723 -6.08 26.38 -12.84
CA VAL A 723 -6.68 27.56 -13.45
C VAL A 723 -6.95 27.35 -14.96
N SER A 724 -7.01 26.10 -15.39
CA SER A 724 -7.24 25.74 -16.79
C SER A 724 -8.73 25.81 -17.17
N TRP A 725 -9.01 26.19 -18.42
CA TRP A 725 -10.33 26.14 -19.05
C TRP A 725 -11.43 26.99 -18.40
N GLY A 726 -11.04 28.04 -17.66
CA GLY A 726 -12.01 28.91 -16.99
C GLY A 726 -12.58 28.36 -15.68
N GLU A 727 -12.07 27.23 -15.21
CA GLU A 727 -12.33 26.72 -13.87
C GLU A 727 -11.15 27.01 -12.97
N PHE A 728 -11.44 27.66 -11.86
CA PHE A 728 -10.42 28.03 -10.87
C PHE A 728 -10.63 27.20 -9.62
N THR A 729 -9.66 26.34 -9.31
CA THR A 729 -9.72 25.48 -8.12
C THR A 729 -8.49 25.66 -7.26
N GLN A 730 -8.69 25.97 -5.97
CA GLN A 730 -7.66 26.00 -4.96
C GLN A 730 -7.72 24.74 -4.11
N ILE A 731 -6.62 24.01 -4.03
CA ILE A 731 -6.52 22.78 -3.25
C ILE A 731 -5.62 23.03 -2.04
N TYR A 732 -6.14 22.80 -0.84
CA TYR A 732 -5.35 22.74 0.39
C TYR A 732 -5.03 21.27 0.71
N GLY A 733 -3.74 20.96 0.88
CA GLY A 733 -3.27 19.59 1.07
C GLY A 733 -3.61 19.00 2.44
N GLY A 734 -3.74 19.84 3.48
CA GLY A 734 -3.97 19.36 4.83
C GLY A 734 -4.76 20.33 5.71
N ASN A 735 -5.10 19.80 6.91
CA ASN A 735 -5.85 20.52 7.94
C ASN A 735 -5.44 19.96 9.31
N VAL A 736 -4.74 20.75 10.11
CA VAL A 736 -4.25 20.37 11.44
C VAL A 736 -5.38 20.10 12.44
N ASP A 737 -6.57 20.63 12.20
CA ASP A 737 -7.75 20.47 13.06
C ASP A 737 -8.51 19.16 12.80
N LEU A 738 -8.02 18.30 11.91
CA LEU A 738 -8.62 17.00 11.69
C LEU A 738 -8.64 16.17 12.97
N LYS A 739 -9.82 15.71 13.31
CA LYS A 739 -10.02 14.81 14.44
C LYS A 739 -9.70 13.38 14.03
N PRO A 740 -9.12 12.60 14.95
CA PRO A 740 -8.95 11.18 14.74
C PRO A 740 -10.24 10.47 14.34
N TYR A 741 -10.11 9.46 13.48
CA TYR A 741 -11.16 8.46 13.32
C TYR A 741 -11.42 7.83 14.69
N THR A 742 -12.67 7.61 15.04
CA THR A 742 -13.04 6.89 16.25
C THR A 742 -14.03 5.78 15.93
N ALA A 743 -13.82 4.61 16.49
CA ALA A 743 -14.76 3.51 16.32
C ALA A 743 -15.35 3.04 17.66
N LYS A 744 -16.65 2.74 17.61
CA LYS A 744 -17.31 1.88 18.60
C LYS A 744 -17.39 0.50 17.98
N GLN A 745 -16.83 -0.49 18.64
CA GLN A 745 -16.74 -1.85 18.11
C GLN A 745 -17.22 -2.89 19.10
N GLY A 746 -17.69 -4.02 18.59
CA GLY A 746 -18.04 -5.20 19.34
C GLY A 746 -17.71 -6.46 18.57
N ASP A 747 -17.27 -7.49 19.27
CA ASP A 747 -16.81 -8.76 18.76
C ASP A 747 -17.42 -9.91 19.54
N VAL A 748 -17.80 -10.97 18.84
CA VAL A 748 -18.22 -12.26 19.42
C VAL A 748 -17.48 -13.36 18.66
N SER A 749 -16.72 -14.21 19.35
CA SER A 749 -15.98 -15.34 18.75
C SER A 749 -16.27 -16.63 19.53
N LEU A 750 -16.64 -17.69 18.81
CA LEU A 750 -16.75 -19.05 19.33
C LEU A 750 -15.58 -19.86 18.76
N GLU A 751 -14.83 -20.53 19.64
CA GLU A 751 -13.62 -21.26 19.30
C GLU A 751 -13.69 -22.67 19.89
N TRP A 752 -13.51 -23.69 19.04
CA TRP A 752 -13.53 -25.10 19.44
C TRP A 752 -12.22 -25.78 19.05
N TYR A 753 -11.41 -26.09 20.05
CA TYR A 753 -10.13 -26.78 19.98
C TYR A 753 -10.34 -28.29 20.13
N PHE A 754 -10.94 -28.94 19.13
CA PHE A 754 -11.49 -30.29 19.20
C PHE A 754 -10.45 -31.42 19.15
N ALA A 755 -9.22 -31.11 18.78
CA ALA A 755 -8.08 -32.03 18.87
C ALA A 755 -6.77 -31.21 18.93
N GLU A 756 -5.67 -31.89 19.20
CA GLU A 756 -4.34 -31.28 19.15
C GLU A 756 -4.10 -30.69 17.75
N GLN A 757 -3.69 -29.42 17.67
CA GLN A 757 -3.46 -28.68 16.42
C GLN A 757 -4.71 -28.48 15.54
N SER A 758 -5.89 -28.68 16.08
CA SER A 758 -7.16 -28.59 15.36
C SER A 758 -8.09 -27.58 15.98
N ILE A 759 -8.62 -26.69 15.18
CA ILE A 759 -9.53 -25.63 15.61
C ILE A 759 -10.64 -25.41 14.59
N ALA A 760 -11.85 -25.24 15.09
CA ALA A 760 -12.95 -24.61 14.37
C ALA A 760 -13.31 -23.31 15.08
N ASN A 761 -13.39 -22.20 14.35
CA ASN A 761 -13.76 -20.93 14.93
C ASN A 761 -14.74 -20.15 14.04
N MET A 762 -15.58 -19.36 14.68
CA MET A 762 -16.51 -18.45 14.03
C MET A 762 -16.57 -17.16 14.83
N ALA A 763 -16.44 -16.03 14.15
CA ALA A 763 -16.53 -14.72 14.78
C ALA A 763 -17.48 -13.80 14.01
N VAL A 764 -18.19 -12.94 14.73
CA VAL A 764 -18.91 -11.82 14.15
C VAL A 764 -18.41 -10.53 14.77
N PHE A 765 -18.33 -9.49 13.97
CA PHE A 765 -17.85 -8.19 14.42
C PHE A 765 -18.72 -7.05 13.87
N TYR A 766 -18.75 -5.96 14.61
CA TYR A 766 -19.39 -4.72 14.21
C TYR A 766 -18.52 -3.53 14.59
N LYS A 767 -18.36 -2.57 13.67
CA LYS A 767 -17.62 -1.33 13.87
C LYS A 767 -18.41 -0.15 13.29
N ARG A 768 -18.62 0.90 14.09
CA ARG A 768 -19.12 2.19 13.63
C ARG A 768 -18.02 3.21 13.76
N ILE A 769 -17.50 3.65 12.62
CA ILE A 769 -16.38 4.59 12.51
C ILE A 769 -16.95 5.98 12.29
N SER A 770 -16.57 6.94 13.11
CA SER A 770 -16.93 8.36 13.02
C SER A 770 -15.72 9.21 12.66
N ASN A 771 -15.97 10.44 12.20
CA ASN A 771 -14.94 11.38 11.77
C ASN A 771 -14.14 10.87 10.56
N GLN A 772 -14.79 10.21 9.60
CA GLN A 772 -14.11 9.85 8.35
C GLN A 772 -13.50 11.11 7.72
N ILE A 773 -12.26 10.99 7.22
CA ILE A 773 -11.63 12.11 6.52
C ILE A 773 -12.06 12.03 5.07
N THR A 774 -12.60 13.13 4.58
CA THR A 774 -13.04 13.32 3.20
C THR A 774 -12.58 14.68 2.71
N THR A 775 -12.68 14.95 1.42
CA THR A 775 -12.38 16.26 0.85
C THR A 775 -13.67 17.06 0.70
N SER A 776 -13.69 18.27 1.26
CA SER A 776 -14.79 19.22 0.99
C SER A 776 -14.65 19.80 -0.41
N TRP A 777 -15.78 20.22 -0.95
CA TRP A 777 -15.84 21.02 -2.17
C TRP A 777 -16.70 22.26 -1.88
N GLU A 778 -16.07 23.42 -1.89
CA GLU A 778 -16.69 24.71 -1.62
C GLU A 778 -16.62 25.58 -2.88
N PRO A 779 -17.67 25.62 -3.71
CA PRO A 779 -17.62 26.35 -4.98
C PRO A 779 -17.73 27.85 -4.78
N GLY A 780 -17.14 28.63 -5.70
CA GLY A 780 -17.34 30.05 -5.83
C GLY A 780 -16.82 30.91 -4.68
N GLN A 781 -15.72 30.48 -4.02
CA GLN A 781 -15.11 31.20 -2.91
C GLN A 781 -14.21 32.35 -3.38
N ASP A 782 -14.32 33.51 -2.74
CA ASP A 782 -13.35 34.59 -2.89
C ASP A 782 -12.09 34.29 -2.04
N ILE A 783 -10.99 33.94 -2.69
CA ILE A 783 -9.68 33.72 -2.05
C ILE A 783 -8.76 34.94 -2.14
N GLY A 784 -9.30 36.08 -2.54
CA GLY A 784 -8.57 37.35 -2.65
C GLY A 784 -7.89 37.61 -4.01
N VAL A 785 -8.26 36.86 -5.05
CA VAL A 785 -7.79 37.08 -6.43
C VAL A 785 -8.81 37.96 -7.18
N PRO A 786 -8.49 39.23 -7.52
CA PRO A 786 -9.45 40.13 -8.11
C PRO A 786 -10.05 39.61 -9.42
N GLY A 787 -11.39 39.57 -9.50
CA GLY A 787 -12.11 39.18 -10.70
C GLY A 787 -12.34 37.67 -10.86
N TYR A 788 -11.83 36.83 -9.95
CA TYR A 788 -11.93 35.38 -10.02
C TYR A 788 -12.48 34.78 -8.73
N LEU A 789 -13.40 33.83 -8.87
CA LEU A 789 -13.90 33.01 -7.77
C LEU A 789 -13.35 31.57 -7.94
N PHE A 790 -12.98 30.94 -6.83
CA PHE A 790 -12.35 29.63 -6.83
C PHE A 790 -13.26 28.59 -6.20
N ASN A 791 -13.20 27.37 -6.71
CA ASN A 791 -13.65 26.22 -6.00
C ASN A 791 -12.55 25.84 -4.99
N VAL A 792 -12.90 25.72 -3.70
CA VAL A 792 -11.94 25.41 -2.66
C VAL A 792 -12.11 23.95 -2.20
N MET A 793 -11.01 23.23 -2.20
CA MET A 793 -10.94 21.85 -1.73
C MET A 793 -10.02 21.75 -0.52
N ARG A 794 -10.46 21.05 0.52
CA ARG A 794 -9.64 20.77 1.70
C ARG A 794 -10.08 19.48 2.40
N PRO A 795 -9.17 18.77 3.09
CA PRO A 795 -9.55 17.62 3.91
C PRO A 795 -10.34 18.08 5.15
N ILE A 796 -11.46 17.41 5.38
CA ILE A 796 -12.36 17.65 6.53
C ILE A 796 -12.78 16.32 7.16
N ASN A 797 -13.29 16.37 8.39
CA ASN A 797 -13.99 15.23 8.97
C ASN A 797 -15.42 15.16 8.44
N GLY A 798 -15.73 14.11 7.72
CA GLY A 798 -17.05 13.78 7.23
C GLY A 798 -17.89 12.99 8.25
N ASP A 799 -18.94 12.34 7.76
CA ASP A 799 -19.93 11.66 8.60
C ASP A 799 -19.38 10.37 9.27
N TYR A 800 -19.92 9.23 8.92
CA TYR A 800 -19.54 7.96 9.54
C TYR A 800 -19.59 6.80 8.55
N ALA A 801 -18.89 5.71 8.89
CA ALA A 801 -19.02 4.42 8.22
C ALA A 801 -19.47 3.33 9.18
N LYS A 802 -20.09 2.29 8.62
CA LYS A 802 -20.43 1.05 9.31
C LYS A 802 -19.74 -0.10 8.59
N VAL A 803 -19.08 -0.94 9.36
CA VAL A 803 -18.49 -2.19 8.86
C VAL A 803 -18.89 -3.30 9.82
N HIS A 804 -19.40 -4.40 9.31
CA HIS A 804 -19.66 -5.60 10.08
C HIS A 804 -19.39 -6.83 9.23
N GLY A 805 -19.15 -7.94 9.88
CA GLY A 805 -18.78 -9.14 9.13
C GLY A 805 -18.82 -10.42 9.95
N LEU A 806 -18.59 -11.48 9.21
CA LEU A 806 -18.47 -12.85 9.68
C LEU A 806 -17.10 -13.38 9.30
N GLU A 807 -16.41 -13.98 10.23
CA GLU A 807 -15.17 -14.74 10.03
C GLU A 807 -15.42 -16.19 10.44
N ALA A 808 -14.94 -17.15 9.65
CA ALA A 808 -14.98 -18.57 9.97
C ALA A 808 -13.66 -19.22 9.58
N GLY A 809 -13.18 -20.13 10.44
CA GLY A 809 -11.95 -20.88 10.22
C GLY A 809 -12.08 -22.33 10.66
N LEU A 810 -11.46 -23.22 9.92
CA LEU A 810 -11.36 -24.64 10.24
C LEU A 810 -9.97 -25.13 9.88
N GLN A 811 -9.28 -25.73 10.84
CA GLN A 811 -7.97 -26.36 10.67
C GLN A 811 -7.99 -27.72 11.32
N HIS A 812 -7.46 -28.74 10.63
CA HIS A 812 -7.34 -30.08 11.16
C HIS A 812 -6.14 -30.81 10.57
N PHE A 813 -5.49 -31.62 11.42
CA PHE A 813 -4.42 -32.54 11.04
C PHE A 813 -4.77 -33.96 11.46
N TRP A 814 -4.58 -34.89 10.52
CA TRP A 814 -4.71 -36.29 10.77
C TRP A 814 -3.37 -36.95 11.13
N GLU A 815 -3.39 -38.08 11.84
CA GLU A 815 -2.20 -38.82 12.19
C GLU A 815 -1.39 -39.36 10.98
N ASN A 816 -2.03 -39.49 9.82
CA ASN A 816 -1.37 -39.90 8.58
C ASN A 816 -0.48 -38.81 7.95
N GLY A 817 -0.45 -37.61 8.53
CA GLY A 817 0.35 -36.47 8.09
C GLY A 817 -0.41 -35.50 7.18
N LEU A 818 -1.63 -35.83 6.77
CA LEU A 818 -2.47 -34.90 6.02
C LEU A 818 -3.02 -33.80 6.94
N GLY A 819 -3.17 -32.61 6.42
CA GLY A 819 -3.82 -31.50 7.08
C GLY A 819 -4.54 -30.59 6.10
N PHE A 820 -5.50 -29.86 6.60
CA PHE A 820 -6.15 -28.80 5.83
C PHE A 820 -6.45 -27.58 6.71
N ARG A 821 -6.53 -26.43 6.07
CA ARG A 821 -6.99 -25.17 6.65
C ARG A 821 -7.96 -24.51 5.66
N ALA A 822 -9.11 -24.09 6.16
CA ALA A 822 -10.08 -23.34 5.39
C ALA A 822 -10.48 -22.09 6.19
N GLN A 823 -10.52 -20.95 5.53
CA GLN A 823 -10.88 -19.67 6.12
C GLN A 823 -11.84 -18.92 5.21
N TYR A 824 -12.78 -18.23 5.80
CA TYR A 824 -13.77 -17.42 5.13
C TYR A 824 -14.02 -16.14 5.89
N THR A 825 -14.07 -15.03 5.17
CA THR A 825 -14.48 -13.75 5.71
C THR A 825 -15.54 -13.13 4.80
N ARG A 826 -16.64 -12.67 5.39
CA ARG A 826 -17.67 -11.88 4.72
C ARG A 826 -17.78 -10.52 5.38
N ASN A 827 -17.63 -9.45 4.59
CA ASN A 827 -17.75 -8.07 5.03
C ASN A 827 -18.99 -7.40 4.42
N TRP A 828 -19.64 -6.56 5.20
CA TRP A 828 -20.65 -5.61 4.75
C TRP A 828 -20.24 -4.23 5.24
N SER A 829 -20.16 -3.28 4.33
CA SER A 829 -19.71 -1.93 4.62
C SER A 829 -20.59 -0.88 3.96
N LYS A 830 -20.72 0.28 4.61
CA LYS A 830 -21.39 1.47 4.10
C LYS A 830 -20.71 2.70 4.65
N SER A 831 -20.47 3.68 3.81
CA SER A 831 -20.00 5.01 4.17
C SER A 831 -21.11 6.04 3.96
N PHE A 832 -21.14 7.07 4.77
CA PHE A 832 -22.05 8.20 4.65
C PHE A 832 -21.23 9.48 4.50
N VAL A 833 -21.43 10.18 3.39
CA VAL A 833 -20.73 11.43 3.07
C VAL A 833 -21.77 12.47 2.68
N ALA A 834 -21.87 13.55 3.46
CA ALA A 834 -22.89 14.59 3.30
C ALA A 834 -24.34 14.03 3.30
N GLY A 835 -24.60 12.97 4.09
CA GLY A 835 -25.88 12.30 4.19
C GLY A 835 -26.17 11.28 3.08
N GLU A 836 -25.34 11.16 2.05
CA GLU A 836 -25.47 10.17 0.98
C GLU A 836 -24.78 8.85 1.36
N GLU A 837 -25.44 7.74 1.08
CA GLU A 837 -24.87 6.40 1.26
C GLU A 837 -23.98 6.04 0.07
N ARG A 838 -22.75 5.59 0.35
CA ARG A 838 -21.77 5.15 -0.64
C ARG A 838 -21.11 3.84 -0.20
N PRO A 839 -20.60 3.01 -1.12
CA PRO A 839 -19.68 1.94 -0.76
C PRO A 839 -18.48 2.50 0.03
N LEU A 840 -17.97 1.73 0.98
CA LEU A 840 -16.67 2.04 1.59
C LEU A 840 -15.59 1.41 0.72
N GLU A 841 -14.67 2.24 0.27
CA GLU A 841 -13.60 1.85 -0.64
C GLU A 841 -12.61 0.89 0.04
N GLY A 842 -11.98 0.01 -0.75
CA GLY A 842 -10.95 -0.91 -0.30
C GLY A 842 -11.44 -2.17 0.43
N ILE A 843 -12.75 -2.42 0.52
CA ILE A 843 -13.31 -3.56 1.26
C ILE A 843 -13.84 -4.64 0.31
N ALA A 844 -13.11 -5.76 0.23
CA ALA A 844 -13.60 -6.95 -0.46
C ALA A 844 -14.79 -7.56 0.30
N PRO A 845 -15.94 -7.80 -0.39
CA PRO A 845 -17.10 -8.43 0.24
C PRO A 845 -16.80 -9.81 0.81
N SER A 846 -16.10 -10.67 0.07
CA SER A 846 -15.71 -12.00 0.56
C SER A 846 -14.23 -12.26 0.28
N VAL A 847 -13.60 -12.95 1.23
CA VAL A 847 -12.23 -13.47 1.10
C VAL A 847 -12.23 -14.92 1.56
N TYR A 848 -11.60 -15.81 0.78
CA TYR A 848 -11.45 -17.24 1.10
C TYR A 848 -9.98 -17.61 1.07
N SER A 849 -9.57 -18.48 1.97
CA SER A 849 -8.26 -19.14 1.93
C SER A 849 -8.43 -20.64 2.16
N LEU A 850 -7.92 -21.46 1.26
CA LEU A 850 -7.95 -22.92 1.37
C LEU A 850 -6.55 -23.47 1.24
N GLY A 851 -6.04 -24.06 2.31
CA GLY A 851 -4.73 -24.70 2.39
C GLY A 851 -4.84 -26.22 2.55
N LEU A 852 -4.06 -26.96 1.77
CA LEU A 852 -3.86 -28.40 1.93
C LEU A 852 -2.40 -28.65 2.29
N MET A 853 -2.15 -29.56 3.24
CA MET A 853 -0.83 -29.82 3.77
C MET A 853 -0.60 -31.31 3.93
N TYR A 854 0.65 -31.73 3.74
CA TYR A 854 1.11 -33.08 4.06
C TYR A 854 2.47 -32.99 4.70
N GLU A 855 2.59 -33.51 5.93
CA GLU A 855 3.85 -33.55 6.66
C GLU A 855 4.02 -34.93 7.29
N LYS A 856 4.96 -35.72 6.76
CA LYS A 856 5.30 -37.04 7.28
C LYS A 856 6.72 -37.43 6.90
N GLY A 857 7.49 -37.83 7.87
CA GLY A 857 8.89 -38.15 7.66
C GLY A 857 9.66 -36.94 7.17
N PRO A 858 10.52 -37.07 6.14
CA PRO A 858 11.32 -35.94 5.66
C PRO A 858 10.56 -34.96 4.74
N TRP A 859 9.28 -35.24 4.45
CA TRP A 859 8.50 -34.46 3.50
C TRP A 859 7.56 -33.47 4.20
N SER A 860 7.60 -32.21 3.74
CA SER A 860 6.62 -31.19 4.07
C SER A 860 6.13 -30.58 2.75
N ILE A 861 4.84 -30.71 2.49
CA ILE A 861 4.18 -30.21 1.26
C ILE A 861 3.01 -29.34 1.68
N SER A 862 2.87 -28.19 1.07
CA SER A 862 1.70 -27.32 1.27
C SER A 862 1.26 -26.67 -0.03
N THR A 863 -0.04 -26.40 -0.14
CA THR A 863 -0.60 -25.57 -1.20
C THR A 863 -1.72 -24.72 -0.62
N THR A 864 -1.79 -23.47 -1.02
CA THR A 864 -2.81 -22.52 -0.55
C THR A 864 -3.40 -21.77 -1.74
N ALA A 865 -4.71 -21.72 -1.80
CA ALA A 865 -5.48 -20.91 -2.73
C ALA A 865 -6.18 -19.80 -1.96
N ASP A 866 -5.82 -18.56 -2.25
CA ASP A 866 -6.41 -17.35 -1.68
C ASP A 866 -7.27 -16.66 -2.74
N TYR A 867 -8.55 -16.44 -2.44
CA TYR A 867 -9.50 -15.78 -3.30
C TYR A 867 -10.02 -14.51 -2.63
N SER A 868 -10.14 -13.44 -3.40
CA SER A 868 -10.78 -12.20 -2.99
C SER A 868 -11.83 -11.79 -4.01
N ASP A 869 -13.06 -11.50 -3.54
CA ASP A 869 -14.07 -10.81 -4.36
C ASP A 869 -13.52 -9.46 -4.85
N GLY A 870 -14.06 -8.97 -5.96
CA GLY A 870 -13.86 -7.61 -6.41
C GLY A 870 -14.40 -6.58 -5.40
N PHE A 871 -13.76 -5.41 -5.33
CA PHE A 871 -14.12 -4.34 -4.40
C PHE A 871 -13.93 -2.96 -5.01
N VAL A 872 -14.74 -2.00 -4.54
CA VAL A 872 -14.67 -0.60 -4.99
C VAL A 872 -13.36 0.04 -4.53
N THR A 873 -12.61 0.61 -5.46
CA THR A 873 -11.35 1.34 -5.23
C THR A 873 -11.57 2.86 -5.23
N ALA A 874 -12.49 3.34 -6.05
CA ALA A 874 -12.88 4.74 -6.07
C ALA A 874 -14.37 4.88 -6.43
N THR A 875 -15.05 5.86 -5.86
CA THR A 875 -16.48 6.10 -6.10
C THR A 875 -16.72 7.28 -7.03
N ASN A 876 -17.75 7.16 -7.88
CA ASN A 876 -18.25 8.24 -8.74
C ASN A 876 -17.20 8.81 -9.73
N VAL A 877 -16.36 7.93 -10.29
CA VAL A 877 -15.27 8.32 -11.20
C VAL A 877 -15.72 8.89 -12.54
N LEU A 878 -16.97 8.64 -12.97
CA LEU A 878 -17.61 9.15 -14.17
C LEU A 878 -18.99 9.79 -13.89
N GLY A 879 -19.19 10.30 -12.67
CA GLY A 879 -20.49 10.76 -12.19
C GLY A 879 -21.15 9.77 -11.25
N ALA A 880 -22.35 10.08 -10.78
CA ALA A 880 -23.04 9.30 -9.76
C ALA A 880 -23.28 7.84 -10.18
N GLY A 881 -22.83 6.90 -9.36
CA GLY A 881 -23.02 5.46 -9.59
C GLY A 881 -22.00 4.78 -10.49
N TYR A 882 -21.01 5.49 -11.01
CA TYR A 882 -19.87 4.90 -11.74
C TYR A 882 -18.68 4.75 -10.80
N ASN A 883 -18.44 3.53 -10.35
CA ASN A 883 -17.38 3.22 -9.40
C ASN A 883 -16.28 2.43 -10.09
N GLU A 884 -15.03 2.80 -9.83
CA GLU A 884 -13.90 1.95 -10.15
C GLU A 884 -13.82 0.82 -9.13
N GLN A 885 -13.52 -0.37 -9.58
CA GLN A 885 -13.32 -1.53 -8.71
C GLN A 885 -12.16 -2.40 -9.18
N ALA A 886 -11.46 -2.97 -8.22
CA ALA A 886 -10.62 -4.13 -8.46
C ALA A 886 -11.53 -5.33 -8.72
N ASP A 887 -11.23 -6.13 -9.72
CA ASP A 887 -11.98 -7.36 -10.02
C ASP A 887 -11.49 -8.49 -9.11
N GLU A 888 -12.24 -9.61 -9.08
CA GLU A 888 -11.87 -10.78 -8.29
C GLU A 888 -10.51 -11.36 -8.71
N ILE A 889 -9.80 -11.94 -7.75
CA ILE A 889 -8.51 -12.59 -8.00
C ILE A 889 -8.36 -13.88 -7.19
N THR A 890 -7.73 -14.90 -7.80
CA THR A 890 -7.34 -16.15 -7.14
C THR A 890 -5.83 -16.31 -7.16
N TRP A 891 -5.21 -16.35 -6.00
CA TRP A 891 -3.76 -16.53 -5.87
C TRP A 891 -3.43 -17.94 -5.38
N LEU A 892 -2.73 -18.75 -6.19
CA LEU A 892 -2.34 -20.11 -5.85
C LEU A 892 -0.85 -20.18 -5.56
N THR A 893 -0.49 -20.66 -4.37
CA THR A 893 0.88 -20.93 -3.96
C THR A 893 1.06 -22.43 -3.65
N ALA A 894 2.26 -22.96 -3.82
CA ALA A 894 2.61 -24.30 -3.39
C ALA A 894 4.07 -24.37 -2.94
N SER A 895 4.36 -25.27 -1.99
CA SER A 895 5.71 -25.49 -1.46
C SER A 895 5.93 -26.97 -1.22
N ILE A 896 7.12 -27.44 -1.56
CA ILE A 896 7.62 -28.78 -1.24
C ILE A 896 8.97 -28.61 -0.56
N SER A 897 9.12 -29.20 0.63
CA SER A 897 10.38 -29.22 1.38
C SER A 897 10.75 -30.66 1.71
N TYR A 898 12.03 -30.98 1.58
CA TYR A 898 12.59 -32.30 1.90
C TYR A 898 13.76 -32.16 2.88
N GLU A 899 13.67 -32.78 4.03
CA GLU A 899 14.77 -32.86 4.99
C GLU A 899 15.70 -33.99 4.58
N ILE A 900 16.89 -33.64 4.09
CA ILE A 900 17.93 -34.62 3.68
C ILE A 900 18.44 -35.36 4.91
N ASN A 901 18.63 -34.64 6.00
CA ASN A 901 18.97 -35.10 7.34
C ASN A 901 18.69 -33.96 8.35
N ASP A 902 19.03 -34.15 9.60
CA ASP A 902 18.81 -33.18 10.69
C ASP A 902 19.48 -31.80 10.43
N MET A 903 20.55 -31.77 9.60
CA MET A 903 21.30 -30.57 9.31
C MET A 903 20.86 -29.90 8.02
N PHE A 904 20.44 -30.62 6.98
CA PHE A 904 20.24 -30.08 5.64
C PHE A 904 18.83 -30.31 5.12
N SER A 905 18.26 -29.28 4.53
CA SER A 905 16.99 -29.37 3.82
C SER A 905 17.02 -28.62 2.50
N VAL A 906 16.18 -29.04 1.56
CA VAL A 906 15.95 -28.39 0.27
C VAL A 906 14.45 -28.10 0.12
N SER A 907 14.12 -26.97 -0.51
CA SER A 907 12.73 -26.56 -0.75
C SER A 907 12.55 -26.04 -2.17
N LEU A 908 11.38 -26.27 -2.73
CA LEU A 908 10.90 -25.66 -3.98
C LEU A 908 9.55 -25.01 -3.70
N GLN A 909 9.42 -23.75 -4.07
CA GLN A 909 8.20 -22.94 -3.88
C GLN A 909 7.74 -22.42 -5.23
N GLY A 910 6.43 -22.27 -5.39
CA GLY A 910 5.82 -21.64 -6.54
C GLY A 910 4.74 -20.66 -6.11
N GLN A 911 4.77 -19.46 -6.66
CA GLN A 911 3.80 -18.39 -6.41
C GLN A 911 3.06 -18.03 -7.69
N ASN A 912 1.82 -17.58 -7.54
CA ASN A 912 0.92 -17.26 -8.64
C ASN A 912 0.85 -18.37 -9.69
N LEU A 913 0.68 -19.62 -9.26
CA LEU A 913 0.72 -20.80 -10.14
C LEU A 913 -0.40 -20.82 -11.18
N LEU A 914 -1.47 -20.06 -10.99
CA LEU A 914 -2.52 -19.85 -11.97
C LEU A 914 -2.13 -18.81 -13.02
N ASP A 915 -1.09 -18.02 -12.76
CA ASP A 915 -0.64 -16.88 -13.60
C ASP A 915 -1.75 -15.85 -13.78
N GLU A 916 -2.43 -15.55 -12.67
CA GLU A 916 -3.50 -14.55 -12.63
C GLU A 916 -2.95 -13.13 -12.77
N ALA A 917 -3.78 -12.28 -13.36
CA ALA A 917 -3.56 -10.84 -13.46
C ALA A 917 -4.58 -10.11 -12.57
N GLN A 918 -4.18 -9.05 -11.91
CA GLN A 918 -5.11 -8.15 -11.26
C GLN A 918 -5.70 -7.19 -12.29
N THR A 919 -7.01 -7.15 -12.39
CA THR A 919 -7.73 -6.24 -13.29
C THR A 919 -8.56 -5.24 -12.50
N TYR A 920 -8.82 -4.11 -13.14
CA TYR A 920 -9.67 -3.04 -12.63
C TYR A 920 -10.65 -2.63 -13.71
N SER A 921 -11.90 -2.35 -13.33
CA SER A 921 -12.94 -1.96 -14.27
C SER A 921 -13.92 -0.96 -13.65
N ILE A 922 -14.71 -0.29 -14.48
CA ILE A 922 -15.82 0.53 -13.98
C ILE A 922 -17.05 -0.37 -13.83
N ASN A 923 -17.58 -0.44 -12.61
CA ASN A 923 -18.74 -1.25 -12.22
C ASN A 923 -18.67 -2.73 -12.64
N GLY A 924 -17.46 -3.34 -12.68
CA GLY A 924 -17.29 -4.72 -13.11
C GLY A 924 -17.56 -4.99 -14.58
N ASN A 925 -17.59 -3.95 -15.40
CA ASN A 925 -17.81 -4.09 -16.83
C ASN A 925 -16.47 -4.29 -17.57
N PRO A 926 -16.19 -5.45 -18.16
CA PRO A 926 -14.92 -5.72 -18.84
C PRO A 926 -14.66 -4.83 -20.08
N LEU A 927 -15.70 -4.20 -20.66
CA LEU A 927 -15.51 -3.20 -21.72
C LEU A 927 -14.97 -1.86 -21.18
N LEU A 928 -15.20 -1.58 -19.92
CA LEU A 928 -14.72 -0.38 -19.22
C LEU A 928 -13.48 -0.71 -18.37
N SER A 929 -12.51 -1.40 -18.97
CA SER A 929 -11.25 -1.76 -18.31
C SER A 929 -10.49 -0.49 -17.89
N GLN A 930 -10.11 -0.42 -16.62
CA GLN A 930 -9.35 0.68 -16.03
C GLN A 930 -7.89 0.31 -15.83
N GLY A 931 -7.59 -0.96 -15.58
CA GLY A 931 -6.22 -1.41 -15.37
C GLY A 931 -6.07 -2.93 -15.49
N TYR A 932 -4.87 -3.33 -15.87
CA TYR A 932 -4.42 -4.72 -15.97
C TYR A 932 -2.97 -4.82 -15.50
N TYR A 933 -2.71 -5.72 -14.54
CA TYR A 933 -1.38 -5.94 -13.97
C TYR A 933 -1.11 -7.45 -13.92
N ARG A 934 -0.18 -7.95 -14.72
CA ARG A 934 0.20 -9.35 -14.74
C ARG A 934 1.64 -9.53 -14.27
N TYR A 935 1.80 -10.33 -13.23
CA TYR A 935 3.08 -10.55 -12.52
C TYR A 935 3.82 -11.81 -12.99
N GLY A 936 3.11 -12.77 -13.63
CA GLY A 936 3.66 -14.08 -13.99
C GLY A 936 3.77 -15.04 -12.81
N ARG A 937 4.28 -16.25 -13.08
CA ARG A 937 4.60 -17.28 -12.09
C ARG A 937 6.04 -17.11 -11.61
N SER A 938 6.27 -17.26 -10.31
CA SER A 938 7.62 -17.27 -9.73
C SER A 938 7.89 -18.61 -9.05
N PHE A 939 9.13 -19.09 -9.17
CA PHE A 939 9.61 -20.33 -8.55
C PHE A 939 10.89 -20.04 -7.77
N THR A 940 10.95 -20.51 -6.52
CA THR A 940 12.10 -20.33 -5.65
C THR A 940 12.65 -21.69 -5.22
N LEU A 941 13.93 -21.94 -5.48
CA LEU A 941 14.66 -23.10 -4.99
C LEU A 941 15.53 -22.69 -3.81
N GLY A 942 15.33 -23.33 -2.68
CA GLY A 942 16.02 -23.04 -1.42
C GLY A 942 16.83 -24.21 -0.90
N PHE A 943 17.96 -23.89 -0.24
CA PHE A 943 18.78 -24.80 0.54
C PHE A 943 19.00 -24.22 1.93
N SER A 944 18.85 -25.02 2.97
CA SER A 944 19.05 -24.61 4.37
C SER A 944 20.00 -25.59 5.09
N ALA A 945 20.90 -25.02 5.89
CA ALA A 945 21.79 -25.76 6.79
C ALA A 945 21.60 -25.29 8.24
N ARG A 946 21.46 -26.24 9.18
CA ARG A 946 21.27 -26.01 10.62
C ARG A 946 22.40 -26.64 11.39
N PHE A 947 22.97 -25.95 12.39
CA PHE A 947 24.09 -26.35 13.20
C PHE A 947 23.82 -26.16 14.69
#